data_86a577fd19daee0680e5ff924c8f6756
#
_entry.id   86a577fd19daee0680e5ff924c8f6756
#
_cell.length_a   1.000
_cell.length_b   1.000
_cell.length_c   1.000
_cell.angle_alpha   90.00
_cell.angle_beta   90.00
_cell.angle_gamma   90.00
#
_symmetry.space_group_name_H-M   'P 1'
#
loop_
_entity.id
_entity.type
_entity.pdbx_description
1 polymer ?
#
loop_
_entity_poly.entity_id
_entity_poly.type
_entity_poly.pdbx_seq_one_letter_code
_entity_poly.pdbx_strand_id
1 'polypeptide(L)'
;KEAGIRRRFDIIAKSSKLRDSADVFKLVMLGADAVIMSGKVLEIAVGEGSRKGLKERAFNLIAGWRKEIALLAGAAGVYSVQNTISGNRELLRGVNLNSYVLRRLRVKASVVRAIERVRYRGSDKGAGFAVFDRNVGNKYVFRMFYQGDREKLESVMKGLGVTHAEVSVKELSHGICDCEYTVTLGNTAELKKAFRSLNELLWKVDRRGRVYSAGSSLRVFKGVGYPIDIAKQYNVDELEGDLWLAHTRQPTNSPGFLPYWSHPFSTFNIAIVHNGDVSSFGANVEFLQERGWEGFVGTDSEVMAFLFEELISEGLSIEDAVKIMINPSRRLSPLSPEVDYLYRGARLDGPFTAVIGYDSGDDLYLIALADRSKFRPAVVGMDENYFFVASEENEIREVSPKAKVWTLKPGSYFIASMNKGVIAYGRPLEEIETFSPPPVFVPEKYDIDASAYDYRSLNYAIAEVAKKKDEIVVANVMGHRYIGISFKRLGVHRKKVHLYGVVGNVLANLNEDNEFWVHGNVGDDCCDTMHGGKVVILGDARDVLAQTFQNGKVFVRGNAGNRVGIQMREYRDRRPYLVIGGIVDDYLGEYMAGGVIMVLGRGFKGEPVGNFVGTGMVGGRIYIRGRVSTSKLGLQPNKVELVRFLKALLLEGMITNEQFEELKDKDYAEVMDRLEGEAKKLARRMYEEKVGIPKAEYRELTEEEF
;
A
#
# COMPACT_ATOMS: atom_id res chain seq x y z
N LYS A 1 13.64 -20.92 -13.50
CA LYS A 1 13.33 -20.47 -12.14
C LYS A 1 13.36 -21.60 -11.13
N GLU A 2 12.73 -22.73 -11.42
CA GLU A 2 12.68 -23.91 -10.54
C GLU A 2 14.04 -24.45 -10.14
N ALA A 3 15.02 -24.39 -11.05
CA ALA A 3 16.40 -24.80 -10.77
C ALA A 3 17.25 -23.76 -10.00
N GLY A 4 16.71 -22.61 -9.62
CA GLY A 4 17.42 -21.54 -8.91
C GLY A 4 18.52 -20.81 -9.70
N ILE A 5 18.71 -21.16 -10.96
CA ILE A 5 19.78 -20.62 -11.81
C ILE A 5 19.37 -19.41 -12.66
N ARG A 6 18.12 -18.96 -12.54
CA ARG A 6 17.54 -17.91 -13.38
C ARG A 6 18.36 -16.60 -13.44
N ARG A 7 19.02 -16.23 -12.35
CA ARG A 7 19.87 -15.03 -12.29
C ARG A 7 21.23 -15.15 -12.96
N ARG A 8 21.59 -16.35 -13.41
CA ARG A 8 22.87 -16.61 -14.07
C ARG A 8 22.80 -16.56 -15.59
N PHE A 9 21.57 -16.44 -16.13
CA PHE A 9 21.33 -16.47 -17.56
C PHE A 9 20.23 -15.48 -17.93
N ASP A 10 20.45 -14.74 -19.02
CA ASP A 10 19.43 -13.93 -19.66
C ASP A 10 18.60 -14.79 -20.62
N ILE A 11 17.29 -14.63 -20.58
CA ILE A 11 16.36 -15.31 -21.47
C ILE A 11 15.94 -14.36 -22.56
N ILE A 12 16.30 -14.66 -23.81
CA ILE A 12 15.88 -13.90 -24.97
C ILE A 12 14.77 -14.65 -25.68
N ALA A 13 13.59 -14.07 -25.73
CA ALA A 13 12.44 -14.64 -26.44
C ALA A 13 12.36 -14.08 -27.86
N LYS A 14 12.20 -14.97 -28.85
CA LYS A 14 11.95 -14.63 -30.25
C LYS A 14 10.65 -15.27 -30.70
N SER A 15 9.72 -14.47 -31.26
CA SER A 15 8.46 -15.01 -31.80
C SER A 15 8.04 -14.24 -33.04
N SER A 16 7.61 -14.99 -34.06
CA SER A 16 6.98 -14.43 -35.27
C SER A 16 5.51 -14.06 -35.08
N LYS A 17 4.94 -14.40 -33.92
CA LYS A 17 3.53 -14.16 -33.55
C LYS A 17 3.32 -12.91 -32.70
N LEU A 18 4.36 -12.12 -32.46
CA LEU A 18 4.22 -10.84 -31.77
C LEU A 18 3.41 -9.87 -32.63
N ARG A 19 2.41 -9.26 -32.05
CA ARG A 19 1.49 -8.34 -32.73
C ARG A 19 1.58 -6.92 -32.16
N ASP A 20 1.79 -6.80 -30.86
CA ASP A 20 1.70 -5.56 -30.12
C ASP A 20 2.58 -5.55 -28.85
N SER A 21 2.57 -4.45 -28.15
CA SER A 21 3.28 -4.26 -26.87
C SER A 21 2.79 -5.21 -25.78
N ALA A 22 1.51 -5.59 -25.79
CA ALA A 22 0.96 -6.51 -24.81
C ALA A 22 1.52 -7.93 -24.98
N ASP A 23 1.81 -8.36 -26.19
CA ASP A 23 2.47 -9.65 -26.43
C ASP A 23 3.93 -9.63 -25.92
N VAL A 24 4.65 -8.51 -26.05
CA VAL A 24 5.97 -8.29 -25.46
C VAL A 24 5.89 -8.34 -23.93
N PHE A 25 4.92 -7.63 -23.36
CA PHE A 25 4.68 -7.60 -21.92
C PHE A 25 4.42 -9.00 -21.34
N LYS A 26 3.58 -9.80 -22.03
CA LYS A 26 3.34 -11.21 -21.65
C LYS A 26 4.60 -12.07 -21.65
N LEU A 27 5.49 -11.90 -22.65
CA LEU A 27 6.75 -12.64 -22.69
C LEU A 27 7.67 -12.27 -21.53
N VAL A 28 7.73 -10.98 -21.15
CA VAL A 28 8.47 -10.53 -19.96
C VAL A 28 7.86 -11.14 -18.69
N MET A 29 6.55 -11.16 -18.56
CA MET A 29 5.85 -11.81 -17.43
C MET A 29 6.15 -13.31 -17.36
N LEU A 30 6.31 -13.98 -18.49
CA LEU A 30 6.75 -15.37 -18.56
C LEU A 30 8.24 -15.58 -18.22
N GLY A 31 9.00 -14.51 -18.10
CA GLY A 31 10.39 -14.52 -17.64
C GLY A 31 11.42 -14.19 -18.71
N ALA A 32 11.05 -13.63 -19.85
CA ALA A 32 12.02 -13.12 -20.81
C ALA A 32 12.68 -11.83 -20.30
N ASP A 33 13.98 -11.68 -20.49
CA ASP A 33 14.75 -10.46 -20.19
C ASP A 33 14.84 -9.56 -21.41
N ALA A 34 14.80 -10.14 -22.61
CA ALA A 34 14.75 -9.43 -23.87
C ALA A 34 13.79 -10.13 -24.83
N VAL A 35 13.19 -9.36 -25.73
CA VAL A 35 12.30 -9.87 -26.77
C VAL A 35 12.80 -9.42 -28.13
N ILE A 36 13.02 -10.37 -29.03
CA ILE A 36 13.38 -10.11 -30.42
C ILE A 36 12.09 -10.07 -31.25
N MET A 37 11.80 -8.90 -31.80
CA MET A 37 10.73 -8.73 -32.77
C MET A 37 11.17 -9.33 -34.12
N SER A 38 10.40 -10.25 -34.65
CA SER A 38 10.70 -10.85 -35.95
C SER A 38 9.87 -10.22 -37.09
N GLY A 39 10.46 -10.20 -38.26
CA GLY A 39 10.12 -9.63 -39.55
C GLY A 39 8.72 -9.03 -39.75
N LYS A 40 7.68 -9.82 -39.64
CA LYS A 40 6.35 -9.44 -40.17
C LYS A 40 5.72 -8.22 -39.48
N VAL A 41 5.89 -8.02 -38.20
CA VAL A 41 5.38 -6.83 -37.47
C VAL A 41 6.19 -5.58 -37.83
N LEU A 42 7.50 -5.75 -37.94
CA LEU A 42 8.39 -4.69 -38.41
C LEU A 42 8.11 -4.34 -39.87
N GLU A 43 7.92 -5.33 -40.72
CA GLU A 43 7.56 -5.11 -42.18
C GLU A 43 6.24 -4.35 -42.32
N ILE A 44 5.20 -4.72 -41.55
CA ILE A 44 3.90 -4.05 -41.61
C ILE A 44 3.96 -2.63 -41.02
N ALA A 45 4.61 -2.48 -39.86
CA ALA A 45 4.65 -1.19 -39.16
C ALA A 45 5.63 -0.19 -39.78
N VAL A 46 6.71 -0.70 -40.39
CA VAL A 46 7.75 0.15 -41.00
C VAL A 46 7.49 0.38 -42.50
N GLY A 47 6.82 -0.57 -43.18
CA GLY A 47 6.46 -0.47 -44.58
C GLY A 47 7.67 -0.35 -45.49
N GLU A 48 7.44 0.06 -46.77
CA GLU A 48 8.49 0.30 -47.76
C GLU A 48 8.96 1.75 -47.75
N GLY A 49 10.21 2.01 -48.10
CA GLY A 49 10.74 3.36 -48.21
C GLY A 49 12.25 3.49 -48.08
N SER A 50 12.74 4.73 -48.05
CA SER A 50 14.18 4.98 -47.89
C SER A 50 14.73 4.45 -46.57
N ARG A 51 16.01 4.03 -46.52
CA ARG A 51 16.67 3.51 -45.33
C ARG A 51 16.57 4.43 -44.11
N LYS A 52 16.56 5.74 -44.30
CA LYS A 52 16.40 6.75 -43.25
C LYS A 52 14.96 6.76 -42.71
N GLY A 53 13.95 6.76 -43.56
CA GLY A 53 12.56 6.71 -43.16
C GLY A 53 12.17 5.39 -42.50
N LEU A 54 12.74 4.26 -42.93
CA LEU A 54 12.56 2.96 -42.30
C LEU A 54 13.10 2.93 -40.85
N LYS A 55 14.29 3.51 -40.64
CA LYS A 55 14.86 3.63 -39.27
C LYS A 55 14.01 4.48 -38.35
N GLU A 56 13.50 5.60 -38.82
CA GLU A 56 12.68 6.52 -38.06
C GLU A 56 11.36 5.86 -37.65
N ARG A 57 10.68 5.19 -38.57
CA ARG A 57 9.43 4.45 -38.27
C ARG A 57 9.66 3.28 -37.30
N ALA A 58 10.75 2.54 -37.47
CA ALA A 58 11.13 1.47 -36.51
C ALA A 58 11.40 2.04 -35.13
N PHE A 59 12.11 3.16 -35.03
CA PHE A 59 12.36 3.84 -33.77
C PHE A 59 11.05 4.31 -33.12
N ASN A 60 10.16 4.92 -33.87
CA ASN A 60 8.86 5.40 -33.39
C ASN A 60 7.97 4.24 -32.91
N LEU A 61 7.99 3.09 -33.59
CA LEU A 61 7.30 1.87 -33.14
C LEU A 61 7.84 1.41 -31.80
N ILE A 62 9.16 1.31 -31.65
CA ILE A 62 9.78 0.88 -30.39
C ILE A 62 9.50 1.88 -29.27
N ALA A 63 9.59 3.18 -29.58
CA ALA A 63 9.30 4.24 -28.62
C ALA A 63 7.81 4.23 -28.17
N GLY A 64 6.89 3.97 -29.11
CA GLY A 64 5.48 3.77 -28.83
C GLY A 64 5.25 2.57 -27.91
N TRP A 65 5.79 1.43 -28.27
CA TRP A 65 5.65 0.21 -27.46
C TRP A 65 6.27 0.36 -26.06
N ARG A 66 7.38 1.07 -25.93
CA ARG A 66 7.98 1.37 -24.64
C ARG A 66 7.04 2.17 -23.74
N LYS A 67 6.31 3.16 -24.30
CA LYS A 67 5.31 3.92 -23.56
C LYS A 67 4.12 3.05 -23.15
N GLU A 68 3.62 2.22 -24.06
CA GLU A 68 2.51 1.30 -23.78
C GLU A 68 2.87 0.25 -22.73
N ILE A 69 4.08 -0.32 -22.79
CA ILE A 69 4.58 -1.25 -21.77
C ILE A 69 4.70 -0.56 -20.40
N ALA A 70 5.13 0.70 -20.36
CA ALA A 70 5.17 1.49 -19.13
C ALA A 70 3.76 1.74 -18.58
N LEU A 71 2.77 1.99 -19.42
CA LEU A 71 1.36 2.11 -19.03
C LEU A 71 0.80 0.78 -18.50
N LEU A 72 1.12 -0.34 -19.17
CA LEU A 72 0.71 -1.67 -18.72
C LEU A 72 1.36 -2.03 -17.37
N ALA A 73 2.62 -1.66 -17.16
CA ALA A 73 3.31 -1.82 -15.90
C ALA A 73 2.66 -0.97 -14.79
N GLY A 74 2.35 0.30 -15.08
CA GLY A 74 1.63 1.19 -14.18
C GLY A 74 0.23 0.66 -13.82
N ALA A 75 -0.51 0.16 -14.81
CA ALA A 75 -1.81 -0.47 -14.59
C ALA A 75 -1.72 -1.75 -13.74
N ALA A 76 -0.58 -2.45 -13.80
CA ALA A 76 -0.28 -3.60 -12.92
C ALA A 76 0.25 -3.17 -11.54
N GLY A 77 0.34 -1.87 -11.25
CA GLY A 77 0.83 -1.35 -9.97
C GLY A 77 2.34 -1.52 -9.76
N VAL A 78 3.12 -1.56 -10.85
CA VAL A 78 4.57 -1.81 -10.78
C VAL A 78 5.37 -0.74 -11.52
N TYR A 79 6.49 -0.33 -10.93
CA TYR A 79 7.33 0.74 -11.47
C TYR A 79 8.48 0.25 -12.36
N SER A 80 8.77 -1.05 -12.34
CA SER A 80 9.86 -1.66 -13.11
C SER A 80 9.43 -2.92 -13.81
N VAL A 81 9.46 -2.90 -15.13
CA VAL A 81 9.18 -4.09 -15.97
C VAL A 81 10.20 -5.20 -15.70
N GLN A 82 11.45 -4.84 -15.54
CA GLN A 82 12.54 -5.82 -15.40
C GLN A 82 12.54 -6.52 -14.02
N ASN A 83 12.32 -5.78 -12.95
CA ASN A 83 12.45 -6.31 -11.60
C ASN A 83 11.14 -6.88 -11.05
N THR A 84 10.01 -6.35 -11.45
CA THR A 84 8.71 -6.65 -10.84
C THR A 84 7.81 -7.48 -11.74
N ILE A 85 7.87 -7.30 -13.05
CA ILE A 85 7.02 -8.02 -14.02
C ILE A 85 7.70 -9.28 -14.53
N SER A 86 9.03 -9.27 -14.69
CA SER A 86 9.73 -10.42 -15.24
C SER A 86 9.48 -11.70 -14.43
N GLY A 87 8.78 -12.60 -15.07
CA GLY A 87 8.37 -13.89 -14.50
C GLY A 87 7.26 -13.83 -13.46
N ASN A 88 6.52 -12.74 -13.37
CA ASN A 88 5.29 -12.65 -12.58
C ASN A 88 4.13 -13.25 -13.37
N ARG A 89 3.97 -14.58 -13.26
CA ARG A 89 2.93 -15.35 -13.97
C ARG A 89 1.52 -15.12 -13.41
N GLU A 90 1.40 -14.53 -12.24
CA GLU A 90 0.11 -14.28 -11.58
C GLU A 90 -0.72 -13.23 -12.31
N LEU A 91 -0.07 -12.32 -13.04
CA LEU A 91 -0.72 -11.38 -13.93
C LEU A 91 -1.21 -12.05 -15.25
N LEU A 92 -0.86 -13.31 -15.50
CA LEU A 92 -1.28 -14.09 -16.65
C LEU A 92 -2.44 -15.02 -16.29
N ARG A 93 -3.50 -14.97 -17.09
CA ARG A 93 -4.61 -15.89 -16.94
C ARG A 93 -4.27 -17.24 -17.57
N GLY A 94 -4.30 -18.31 -16.74
CA GLY A 94 -4.35 -19.68 -17.27
C GLY A 94 -5.73 -20.00 -17.84
N VAL A 95 -5.81 -20.42 -19.08
CA VAL A 95 -7.02 -20.98 -19.69
C VAL A 95 -6.97 -22.49 -19.44
N ASN A 96 -8.02 -23.07 -18.83
CA ASN A 96 -8.14 -24.48 -18.44
C ASN A 96 -7.37 -24.90 -17.16
N LEU A 97 -7.32 -24.05 -16.14
CA LEU A 97 -6.93 -24.51 -14.81
C LEU A 97 -8.05 -25.33 -14.17
N ASN A 98 -7.70 -26.53 -13.71
CA ASN A 98 -8.62 -27.47 -13.07
C ASN A 98 -9.21 -26.85 -11.78
N SER A 99 -10.52 -27.06 -11.56
CA SER A 99 -11.28 -26.64 -10.37
C SER A 99 -10.68 -27.12 -9.03
N TYR A 100 -9.73 -28.03 -9.04
CA TYR A 100 -9.00 -28.51 -7.87
C TYR A 100 -8.21 -27.39 -7.13
N VAL A 101 -7.76 -26.36 -7.86
CA VAL A 101 -7.06 -25.19 -7.29
C VAL A 101 -8.02 -24.26 -6.56
N LEU A 102 -9.32 -24.40 -6.75
CA LEU A 102 -10.37 -23.52 -6.22
C LEU A 102 -11.02 -24.02 -4.91
N ARG A 103 -10.59 -25.17 -4.37
CA ARG A 103 -11.15 -25.64 -3.11
C ARG A 103 -10.71 -24.73 -1.96
N ARG A 104 -11.66 -23.95 -1.44
CA ARG A 104 -11.55 -23.24 -0.16
C ARG A 104 -11.17 -24.23 0.94
N LEU A 105 -9.95 -24.12 1.41
CA LEU A 105 -9.56 -24.78 2.65
C LEU A 105 -10.26 -24.06 3.80
N ARG A 106 -11.07 -24.77 4.55
CA ARG A 106 -11.65 -24.25 5.78
C ARG A 106 -10.56 -24.30 6.85
N VAL A 107 -10.10 -23.17 7.30
CA VAL A 107 -9.14 -23.01 8.39
C VAL A 107 -9.84 -22.40 9.60
N LYS A 108 -9.58 -22.89 10.79
CA LYS A 108 -10.27 -22.45 12.02
C LYS A 108 -9.81 -21.06 12.48
N ALA A 109 -8.53 -20.75 12.41
CA ALA A 109 -7.99 -19.48 12.86
C ALA A 109 -8.47 -18.32 11.99
N SER A 110 -9.03 -17.29 12.61
CA SER A 110 -9.56 -16.11 11.92
C SER A 110 -8.47 -15.35 11.17
N VAL A 111 -7.27 -15.25 11.72
CA VAL A 111 -6.12 -14.57 11.10
C VAL A 111 -5.70 -15.25 9.79
N VAL A 112 -5.74 -16.60 9.73
CA VAL A 112 -5.40 -17.33 8.51
C VAL A 112 -6.45 -17.11 7.43
N ARG A 113 -7.74 -17.08 7.79
CA ARG A 113 -8.81 -16.74 6.85
C ARG A 113 -8.69 -15.30 6.36
N ALA A 114 -8.38 -14.36 7.24
CA ALA A 114 -8.21 -12.95 6.89
C ALA A 114 -7.10 -12.77 5.85
N ILE A 115 -5.89 -13.28 6.09
CA ILE A 115 -4.76 -13.10 5.17
C ILE A 115 -4.96 -13.86 3.84
N GLU A 116 -5.70 -14.96 3.82
CA GLU A 116 -6.07 -15.66 2.59
C GLU A 116 -6.97 -14.81 1.67
N ARG A 117 -7.72 -13.84 2.19
CA ARG A 117 -8.51 -12.90 1.36
C ARG A 117 -7.64 -12.07 0.44
N VAL A 118 -6.40 -11.80 0.83
CA VAL A 118 -5.45 -10.98 0.07
C VAL A 118 -4.26 -11.79 -0.46
N ARG A 119 -4.34 -13.12 -0.46
CA ARG A 119 -3.23 -13.99 -0.91
C ARG A 119 -2.71 -13.63 -2.31
N TYR A 120 -3.59 -13.10 -3.18
CA TYR A 120 -3.23 -12.68 -4.54
C TYR A 120 -2.42 -11.38 -4.60
N ARG A 121 -2.28 -10.67 -3.49
CA ARG A 121 -1.32 -9.54 -3.38
C ARG A 121 0.11 -10.03 -3.17
N GLY A 122 0.25 -11.25 -2.63
CA GLY A 122 1.52 -11.95 -2.48
C GLY A 122 1.73 -13.02 -3.53
N SER A 123 2.63 -13.94 -3.23
CA SER A 123 2.98 -15.08 -4.08
C SER A 123 3.31 -16.30 -3.23
N ASP A 124 3.61 -17.42 -3.89
CA ASP A 124 4.15 -18.64 -3.26
C ASP A 124 5.58 -18.47 -2.71
N LYS A 125 6.13 -17.25 -2.70
CA LYS A 125 7.53 -16.93 -2.34
C LYS A 125 7.70 -16.56 -0.88
N GLY A 126 6.67 -16.69 -0.09
CA GLY A 126 6.75 -16.55 1.34
C GLY A 126 5.51 -16.01 2.00
N ALA A 127 5.30 -16.50 3.21
CA ALA A 127 4.26 -16.03 4.11
C ALA A 127 4.69 -16.28 5.55
N GLY A 128 3.94 -15.72 6.48
CA GLY A 128 4.13 -16.04 7.90
C GLY A 128 3.20 -15.30 8.82
N PHE A 129 3.33 -15.71 10.07
CA PHE A 129 2.50 -15.27 11.18
C PHE A 129 3.39 -14.92 12.39
N ALA A 130 3.02 -13.91 13.13
CA ALA A 130 3.51 -13.69 14.48
C ALA A 130 2.32 -13.76 15.43
N VAL A 131 2.49 -14.44 16.55
CA VAL A 131 1.52 -14.52 17.64
C VAL A 131 2.18 -14.07 18.93
N PHE A 132 1.48 -13.25 19.66
CA PHE A 132 1.82 -12.85 21.01
C PHE A 132 0.80 -13.50 21.94
N ASP A 133 1.29 -14.33 22.86
CA ASP A 133 0.50 -15.00 23.89
C ASP A 133 1.14 -14.73 25.25
N ARG A 134 0.51 -13.90 26.06
CA ARG A 134 1.00 -13.53 27.38
C ARG A 134 0.70 -14.58 28.44
N ASN A 135 -0.06 -15.61 28.10
CA ASN A 135 -0.40 -16.71 29.05
C ASN A 135 0.66 -17.83 29.10
N VAL A 136 1.67 -17.79 28.20
CA VAL A 136 2.69 -18.86 28.10
C VAL A 136 3.69 -18.88 29.25
N GLY A 137 3.66 -17.90 30.16
CA GLY A 137 4.55 -17.83 31.33
C GLY A 137 5.95 -17.25 30.98
N ASN A 138 6.86 -17.22 31.98
CA ASN A 138 8.17 -16.57 31.89
C ASN A 138 9.24 -17.40 31.16
N LYS A 139 8.86 -18.22 30.18
CA LYS A 139 9.82 -18.98 29.38
C LYS A 139 10.19 -18.18 28.12
N TYR A 140 11.46 -17.94 27.94
CA TYR A 140 11.98 -17.29 26.74
C TYR A 140 12.24 -18.32 25.65
N VAL A 141 11.85 -18.01 24.42
CA VAL A 141 11.98 -18.92 23.29
C VAL A 141 12.72 -18.22 22.15
N PHE A 142 13.74 -18.89 21.62
CA PHE A 142 14.41 -18.51 20.38
C PHE A 142 14.01 -19.49 19.28
N ARG A 143 13.54 -18.97 18.15
CA ARG A 143 13.38 -19.74 16.91
C ARG A 143 14.40 -19.28 15.89
N MET A 144 15.02 -20.24 15.25
CA MET A 144 16.06 -19.96 14.28
C MET A 144 16.04 -20.90 13.10
N PHE A 145 16.33 -20.38 11.94
CA PHE A 145 16.70 -21.19 10.79
C PHE A 145 18.18 -21.47 10.85
N TYR A 146 18.57 -22.72 10.62
CA TYR A 146 19.94 -23.13 10.57
C TYR A 146 20.19 -24.17 9.48
N GLN A 147 21.31 -24.01 8.76
CA GLN A 147 21.77 -24.94 7.72
C GLN A 147 23.18 -25.42 8.06
N GLY A 148 23.28 -26.54 8.72
CA GLY A 148 24.59 -27.10 9.14
C GLY A 148 24.45 -28.11 10.27
N ASP A 149 25.61 -28.44 10.86
CA ASP A 149 25.69 -29.38 11.98
C ASP A 149 25.13 -28.72 13.26
N ARG A 150 24.19 -29.39 13.85
CA ARG A 150 23.51 -28.94 15.05
C ARG A 150 24.44 -28.88 16.28
N GLU A 151 25.43 -29.79 16.40
CA GLU A 151 26.38 -29.76 17.52
C GLU A 151 27.22 -28.46 17.47
N LYS A 152 27.52 -27.97 16.27
CA LYS A 152 28.19 -26.68 16.08
C LYS A 152 27.32 -25.53 16.54
N LEU A 153 26.03 -25.53 16.21
CA LEU A 153 25.06 -24.52 16.66
C LEU A 153 24.98 -24.47 18.18
N GLU A 154 24.83 -25.65 18.81
CA GLU A 154 24.75 -25.76 20.27
C GLU A 154 26.05 -25.30 20.96
N SER A 155 27.20 -25.58 20.33
CA SER A 155 28.52 -25.08 20.80
C SER A 155 28.60 -23.55 20.77
N VAL A 156 28.09 -22.91 19.69
CA VAL A 156 28.02 -21.44 19.58
C VAL A 156 27.10 -20.86 20.65
N MET A 157 25.92 -21.44 20.86
CA MET A 157 24.99 -21.00 21.89
C MET A 157 25.62 -21.11 23.29
N LYS A 158 26.24 -22.21 23.60
CA LYS A 158 26.95 -22.43 24.87
C LYS A 158 28.10 -21.43 25.07
N GLY A 159 28.85 -21.11 24.00
CA GLY A 159 29.91 -20.10 24.04
C GLY A 159 29.43 -18.69 24.37
N LEU A 160 28.16 -18.39 24.07
CA LEU A 160 27.50 -17.13 24.43
C LEU A 160 26.77 -17.20 25.79
N GLY A 161 26.92 -18.30 26.55
CA GLY A 161 26.23 -18.50 27.85
C GLY A 161 24.74 -18.80 27.69
N VAL A 162 24.25 -19.09 26.48
CA VAL A 162 22.87 -19.48 26.25
C VAL A 162 22.67 -20.94 26.59
N THR A 163 21.96 -21.22 27.68
CA THR A 163 21.52 -22.57 28.01
C THR A 163 20.08 -22.78 27.55
N HIS A 164 19.73 -24.00 27.17
CA HIS A 164 18.41 -24.37 26.71
C HIS A 164 17.89 -25.63 27.41
N ALA A 165 16.57 -25.68 27.63
CA ALA A 165 15.91 -26.80 28.32
C ALA A 165 15.20 -27.74 27.32
N GLU A 166 14.54 -27.18 26.31
CA GLU A 166 13.74 -27.94 25.33
C GLU A 166 14.14 -27.52 23.94
N VAL A 167 14.21 -28.50 23.03
CA VAL A 167 14.53 -28.25 21.61
C VAL A 167 13.51 -28.98 20.75
N SER A 168 12.92 -28.24 19.83
CA SER A 168 12.11 -28.79 18.74
C SER A 168 12.80 -28.47 17.42
N VAL A 169 12.94 -29.45 16.54
CA VAL A 169 13.59 -29.30 15.24
C VAL A 169 12.67 -29.79 14.14
N LYS A 170 12.48 -28.97 13.12
CA LYS A 170 11.72 -29.30 11.92
C LYS A 170 12.59 -29.10 10.68
N GLU A 171 12.75 -30.12 9.90
CA GLU A 171 13.45 -30.02 8.62
C GLU A 171 12.58 -29.32 7.58
N LEU A 172 13.19 -28.40 6.86
CA LEU A 172 12.61 -27.66 5.75
C LEU A 172 13.32 -28.03 4.43
N SER A 173 12.88 -27.42 3.35
CA SER A 173 13.57 -27.56 2.05
C SER A 173 14.98 -26.99 2.08
N HIS A 174 15.85 -27.45 1.19
CA HIS A 174 17.24 -26.98 1.00
C HIS A 174 18.17 -27.24 2.20
N GLY A 175 17.90 -28.27 3.01
CA GLY A 175 18.73 -28.62 4.17
C GLY A 175 18.70 -27.58 5.29
N ILE A 176 17.66 -26.78 5.35
CA ILE A 176 17.43 -25.80 6.41
C ILE A 176 16.59 -26.49 7.49
N CYS A 177 17.00 -26.36 8.75
CA CYS A 177 16.21 -26.73 9.89
C CYS A 177 15.59 -25.49 10.54
N ASP A 178 14.35 -25.58 10.95
CA ASP A 178 13.70 -24.64 11.87
C ASP A 178 13.82 -25.20 13.29
N CYS A 179 14.61 -24.54 14.12
CA CYS A 179 14.92 -24.97 15.47
C CYS A 179 14.24 -24.02 16.47
N GLU A 180 13.54 -24.57 17.43
CA GLU A 180 12.96 -23.83 18.54
C GLU A 180 13.66 -24.24 19.85
N TYR A 181 14.21 -23.27 20.55
CA TYR A 181 14.92 -23.44 21.82
C TYR A 181 14.23 -22.69 22.95
N THR A 182 13.86 -23.37 24.02
CA THR A 182 13.51 -22.71 25.27
C THR A 182 14.81 -22.35 25.98
N VAL A 183 15.08 -21.06 26.12
CA VAL A 183 16.37 -20.55 26.61
C VAL A 183 16.23 -20.04 28.04
N THR A 184 17.28 -20.21 28.84
CA THR A 184 17.40 -19.69 30.18
C THR A 184 18.61 -18.77 30.26
N LEU A 185 18.37 -17.54 30.68
CA LEU A 185 19.41 -16.52 30.96
C LEU A 185 18.94 -15.68 32.15
N GLY A 186 19.86 -14.95 32.76
CA GLY A 186 19.58 -14.27 34.03
C GLY A 186 18.57 -13.12 33.94
N ASN A 187 18.57 -12.35 32.82
CA ASN A 187 17.68 -11.21 32.66
C ASN A 187 17.44 -10.87 31.18
N THR A 188 16.49 -10.00 30.91
CA THR A 188 16.08 -9.57 29.56
C THR A 188 17.23 -8.90 28.77
N ALA A 189 18.12 -8.15 29.44
CA ALA A 189 19.23 -7.50 28.77
C ALA A 189 20.25 -8.52 28.23
N GLU A 190 20.53 -9.56 29.01
CA GLU A 190 21.39 -10.67 28.56
C GLU A 190 20.78 -11.43 27.39
N LEU A 191 19.46 -11.65 27.39
CA LEU A 191 18.75 -12.28 26.29
C LEU A 191 18.80 -11.45 25.01
N LYS A 192 18.60 -10.14 25.11
CA LYS A 192 18.74 -9.21 23.97
C LYS A 192 20.18 -9.23 23.42
N LYS A 193 21.17 -9.23 24.30
CA LYS A 193 22.59 -9.33 23.90
C LYS A 193 22.85 -10.67 23.22
N ALA A 194 22.39 -11.79 23.76
CA ALA A 194 22.54 -13.10 23.16
C ALA A 194 21.88 -13.20 21.78
N PHE A 195 20.69 -12.66 21.62
CA PHE A 195 20.01 -12.56 20.31
C PHE A 195 20.85 -11.82 19.27
N ARG A 196 21.40 -10.64 19.61
CA ARG A 196 22.25 -9.87 18.72
C ARG A 196 23.52 -10.63 18.34
N SER A 197 24.24 -11.18 19.35
CA SER A 197 25.50 -11.91 19.14
C SER A 197 25.30 -13.22 18.35
N LEU A 198 24.21 -13.94 18.59
CA LEU A 198 23.86 -15.11 17.78
C LEU A 198 23.65 -14.75 16.32
N ASN A 199 22.91 -13.69 16.03
CA ASN A 199 22.66 -13.25 14.65
C ASN A 199 23.95 -12.75 13.96
N GLU A 200 24.84 -12.11 14.70
CA GLU A 200 26.15 -11.73 14.18
C GLU A 200 26.95 -12.99 13.79
N LEU A 201 27.09 -13.95 14.70
CA LEU A 201 27.87 -15.16 14.43
C LEU A 201 27.24 -16.05 13.36
N LEU A 202 25.95 -16.31 13.44
CA LEU A 202 25.27 -17.23 12.54
C LEU A 202 25.05 -16.66 11.15
N TRP A 203 24.83 -15.34 11.02
CA TRP A 203 24.53 -14.72 9.73
C TRP A 203 25.69 -13.96 9.12
N LYS A 204 26.39 -13.09 9.87
CA LYS A 204 27.51 -12.31 9.34
C LYS A 204 28.75 -13.17 9.11
N VAL A 205 29.08 -14.05 10.04
CA VAL A 205 30.28 -14.86 10.00
C VAL A 205 30.06 -16.18 9.24
N ASP A 206 29.10 -16.99 9.65
CA ASP A 206 28.87 -18.33 9.11
C ASP A 206 27.91 -18.39 7.91
N ARG A 207 27.01 -17.41 7.81
CA ARG A 207 25.95 -17.32 6.79
C ARG A 207 25.02 -18.55 6.70
N ARG A 208 24.90 -19.33 7.77
CA ARG A 208 24.15 -20.58 7.82
C ARG A 208 22.94 -20.56 8.73
N GLY A 209 22.77 -19.50 9.52
CA GLY A 209 21.68 -19.46 10.47
C GLY A 209 21.20 -18.05 10.81
N ARG A 210 19.98 -17.97 11.32
CA ARG A 210 19.34 -16.73 11.74
C ARG A 210 18.35 -17.00 12.83
N VAL A 211 18.48 -16.33 13.98
CA VAL A 211 17.40 -16.22 14.97
C VAL A 211 16.37 -15.23 14.41
N TYR A 212 15.18 -15.72 14.11
CA TYR A 212 14.13 -14.94 13.46
C TYR A 212 12.91 -14.70 14.38
N SER A 213 12.91 -15.26 15.59
CA SER A 213 11.91 -15.00 16.62
C SER A 213 12.57 -15.13 17.98
N ALA A 214 12.36 -14.15 18.85
CA ALA A 214 12.88 -14.16 20.20
C ALA A 214 11.92 -13.44 21.16
N GLY A 215 11.69 -13.98 22.35
CA GLY A 215 10.85 -13.36 23.37
C GLY A 215 10.21 -14.35 24.32
N SER A 216 9.44 -13.83 25.25
CA SER A 216 8.64 -14.63 26.19
C SER A 216 7.24 -14.89 25.65
N SER A 217 6.59 -13.90 25.09
CA SER A 217 5.23 -14.01 24.55
C SER A 217 5.20 -14.21 23.03
N LEU A 218 6.23 -13.76 22.32
CA LEU A 218 6.29 -13.78 20.86
C LEU A 218 6.71 -15.13 20.28
N ARG A 219 5.96 -15.60 19.30
CA ARG A 219 6.30 -16.70 18.39
C ARG A 219 6.10 -16.27 16.96
N VAL A 220 7.11 -16.45 16.10
CA VAL A 220 7.00 -16.23 14.67
C VAL A 220 7.05 -17.55 13.93
N PHE A 221 6.18 -17.72 12.95
CA PHE A 221 6.10 -18.88 12.06
C PHE A 221 6.13 -18.36 10.63
N LYS A 222 7.17 -18.68 9.87
CA LYS A 222 7.32 -18.20 8.52
C LYS A 222 8.03 -19.19 7.61
N GLY A 223 7.85 -19.03 6.31
CA GLY A 223 8.42 -19.96 5.35
C GLY A 223 8.19 -19.53 3.91
N VAL A 224 8.47 -20.45 2.99
CA VAL A 224 8.21 -20.31 1.56
C VAL A 224 6.92 -21.04 1.22
N GLY A 225 5.95 -20.35 0.68
CA GLY A 225 4.59 -20.84 0.38
C GLY A 225 3.55 -19.76 0.56
N TYR A 226 2.30 -20.08 0.28
CA TYR A 226 1.15 -19.22 0.60
C TYR A 226 0.84 -19.25 2.10
N PRO A 227 0.07 -18.29 2.64
CA PRO A 227 -0.27 -18.27 4.07
C PRO A 227 -0.87 -19.58 4.57
N ILE A 228 -1.75 -20.20 3.80
CA ILE A 228 -2.37 -21.48 4.17
C ILE A 228 -1.35 -22.63 4.27
N ASP A 229 -0.30 -22.62 3.45
CA ASP A 229 0.74 -23.66 3.48
C ASP A 229 1.56 -23.54 4.76
N ILE A 230 1.92 -22.30 5.14
CA ILE A 230 2.65 -22.01 6.36
C ILE A 230 1.78 -22.29 7.59
N ALA A 231 0.50 -21.90 7.54
CA ALA A 231 -0.43 -22.20 8.63
C ALA A 231 -0.54 -23.70 8.91
N LYS A 232 -0.65 -24.53 7.87
CA LYS A 232 -0.66 -26.00 8.01
C LYS A 232 0.68 -26.55 8.48
N GLN A 233 1.78 -26.00 7.95
CA GLN A 233 3.11 -26.44 8.32
C GLN A 233 3.37 -26.33 9.81
N TYR A 234 2.83 -25.31 10.47
CA TYR A 234 3.05 -25.01 11.88
C TYR A 234 1.79 -25.18 12.76
N ASN A 235 0.70 -25.72 12.23
CA ASN A 235 -0.58 -25.85 12.92
C ASN A 235 -1.04 -24.52 13.56
N VAL A 236 -0.88 -23.42 12.80
CA VAL A 236 -1.20 -22.06 13.29
C VAL A 236 -2.66 -21.92 13.70
N ASP A 237 -3.55 -22.68 13.08
CA ASP A 237 -4.97 -22.71 13.36
C ASP A 237 -5.34 -23.36 14.71
N GLU A 238 -4.39 -24.01 15.37
CA GLU A 238 -4.54 -24.57 16.71
C GLU A 238 -4.01 -23.64 17.81
N LEU A 239 -3.31 -22.56 17.43
CA LEU A 239 -2.71 -21.62 18.36
C LEU A 239 -3.72 -20.57 18.82
N GLU A 240 -3.52 -20.12 20.06
CA GLU A 240 -4.22 -18.99 20.66
C GLU A 240 -3.24 -17.85 20.91
N GLY A 241 -3.72 -16.61 20.92
CA GLY A 241 -2.88 -15.45 21.20
C GLY A 241 -3.68 -14.15 21.27
N ASP A 242 -3.12 -13.21 22.01
CA ASP A 242 -3.71 -11.90 22.29
C ASP A 242 -3.53 -10.91 21.12
N LEU A 243 -2.42 -11.03 20.37
CA LEU A 243 -2.14 -10.23 19.18
C LEU A 243 -1.56 -11.10 18.07
N TRP A 244 -2.04 -10.84 16.85
CA TRP A 244 -1.62 -11.56 15.67
C TRP A 244 -1.16 -10.62 14.57
N LEU A 245 -0.04 -10.94 13.92
CA LEU A 245 0.36 -10.37 12.63
C LEU A 245 0.41 -11.47 11.58
N ALA A 246 0.00 -11.17 10.36
CA ALA A 246 0.07 -12.09 9.23
C ALA A 246 0.53 -11.36 7.97
N HIS A 247 1.24 -12.06 7.10
CA HIS A 247 1.74 -11.49 5.86
C HIS A 247 1.79 -12.52 4.73
N THR A 248 1.44 -12.06 3.52
CA THR A 248 1.69 -12.78 2.27
C THR A 248 2.68 -11.97 1.44
N ARG A 249 3.78 -12.59 1.03
CA ARG A 249 4.94 -11.88 0.47
C ARG A 249 4.94 -11.89 -1.05
N GLN A 250 5.15 -10.71 -1.65
CA GLN A 250 5.60 -10.55 -3.02
C GLN A 250 7.05 -10.06 -3.00
N PRO A 251 8.05 -10.90 -3.31
CA PRO A 251 9.45 -10.46 -3.29
C PRO A 251 9.72 -9.41 -4.36
N THR A 252 10.39 -8.33 -3.98
CA THR A 252 10.90 -7.30 -4.88
C THR A 252 12.40 -7.42 -5.07
N ASN A 253 13.17 -7.25 -4.00
CA ASN A 253 14.63 -7.14 -4.04
C ASN A 253 15.38 -8.31 -3.38
N SER A 254 14.68 -9.29 -2.80
CA SER A 254 15.30 -10.39 -2.05
C SER A 254 14.90 -11.77 -2.59
N PRO A 255 15.74 -12.81 -2.38
CA PRO A 255 15.45 -14.16 -2.86
C PRO A 255 14.13 -14.71 -2.31
N GLY A 256 13.29 -15.30 -3.19
CA GLY A 256 11.99 -15.85 -2.82
C GLY A 256 11.98 -17.36 -2.52
N PHE A 257 13.14 -18.02 -2.43
CA PHE A 257 13.24 -19.47 -2.30
C PHE A 257 13.76 -19.94 -0.93
N LEU A 258 14.11 -19.01 -0.04
CA LEU A 258 14.58 -19.31 1.32
C LEU A 258 13.73 -18.56 2.35
N PRO A 259 13.47 -19.14 3.52
CA PRO A 259 12.57 -18.58 4.52
C PRO A 259 13.10 -17.33 5.24
N TYR A 260 14.40 -17.07 5.20
CA TYR A 260 15.05 -15.95 5.91
C TYR A 260 14.42 -14.58 5.57
N TRP A 261 14.00 -14.41 4.32
CA TRP A 261 13.44 -13.16 3.81
C TRP A 261 11.91 -13.08 3.86
N SER A 262 11.23 -14.10 4.41
CA SER A 262 9.78 -14.04 4.61
C SER A 262 9.43 -13.20 5.84
N HIS A 263 8.28 -12.51 5.79
CA HIS A 263 7.71 -11.82 6.95
C HIS A 263 7.01 -12.82 7.90
N PRO A 264 6.76 -12.45 9.16
CA PRO A 264 7.21 -11.24 9.87
C PRO A 264 8.72 -11.22 10.12
N PHE A 265 9.27 -9.99 10.24
CA PHE A 265 10.60 -9.78 10.83
C PHE A 265 10.44 -9.45 12.30
N SER A 266 11.38 -9.87 13.12
CA SER A 266 11.27 -9.64 14.55
C SER A 266 12.62 -9.37 15.21
N THR A 267 12.54 -8.72 16.35
CA THR A 267 13.57 -8.60 17.36
C THR A 267 13.09 -9.27 18.64
N PHE A 268 13.52 -8.80 19.79
CA PHE A 268 13.09 -9.34 21.07
C PHE A 268 11.72 -8.74 21.49
N ASN A 269 10.68 -9.57 21.50
CA ASN A 269 9.29 -9.17 21.80
C ASN A 269 8.69 -8.12 20.84
N ILE A 270 9.27 -7.94 19.66
CA ILE A 270 8.76 -7.07 18.59
C ILE A 270 8.66 -7.88 17.32
N ALA A 271 7.55 -7.76 16.62
CA ALA A 271 7.38 -8.29 15.26
C ALA A 271 6.81 -7.23 14.33
N ILE A 272 7.23 -7.25 13.07
CA ILE A 272 6.78 -6.30 12.05
C ILE A 272 6.40 -7.02 10.76
N VAL A 273 5.34 -6.54 10.16
CA VAL A 273 4.98 -6.82 8.76
C VAL A 273 4.95 -5.51 7.98
N HIS A 274 5.40 -5.54 6.74
CA HIS A 274 5.61 -4.36 5.93
C HIS A 274 5.19 -4.61 4.48
N ASN A 275 4.58 -3.60 3.90
CA ASN A 275 4.23 -3.54 2.47
C ASN A 275 4.83 -2.28 1.88
N GLY A 276 5.72 -2.42 0.91
CA GLY A 276 6.37 -1.31 0.22
C GLY A 276 7.87 -1.47 0.08
N ASP A 277 8.55 -0.36 -0.13
CA ASP A 277 10.01 -0.28 -0.25
C ASP A 277 10.50 0.98 0.50
N VAL A 278 11.55 0.82 1.31
CA VAL A 278 12.19 1.92 2.05
C VAL A 278 13.45 2.37 1.30
N SER A 279 13.38 3.55 0.70
CA SER A 279 14.49 4.13 -0.07
C SER A 279 15.64 4.63 0.81
N SER A 280 15.38 4.94 2.08
CA SER A 280 16.39 5.33 3.07
C SER A 280 17.19 4.16 3.66
N PHE A 281 16.99 2.92 3.15
CA PHE A 281 17.58 1.69 3.68
C PHE A 281 19.07 1.82 4.04
N GLY A 282 19.91 2.40 3.17
CA GLY A 282 21.34 2.55 3.42
C GLY A 282 21.65 3.42 4.64
N ALA A 283 21.02 4.58 4.72
CA ALA A 283 21.17 5.49 5.86
C ALA A 283 20.63 4.89 7.18
N ASN A 284 19.56 4.11 7.10
CA ASN A 284 19.00 3.43 8.25
C ASN A 284 19.92 2.31 8.76
N VAL A 285 20.53 1.56 7.86
CA VAL A 285 21.56 0.55 8.21
C VAL A 285 22.76 1.20 8.86
N GLU A 286 23.29 2.30 8.30
CA GLU A 286 24.41 3.05 8.86
C GLU A 286 24.10 3.56 10.29
N PHE A 287 22.92 4.16 10.48
CA PHE A 287 22.44 4.60 11.80
C PHE A 287 22.43 3.45 12.83
N LEU A 288 22.01 2.27 12.44
CA LEU A 288 21.98 1.09 13.31
C LEU A 288 23.37 0.51 13.56
N GLN A 289 24.25 0.51 12.54
CA GLN A 289 25.63 0.03 12.69
C GLN A 289 26.43 0.88 13.67
N GLU A 290 26.24 2.20 13.66
CA GLU A 290 26.82 3.12 14.65
C GLU A 290 26.38 2.78 16.09
N ARG A 291 25.25 2.07 16.26
CA ARG A 291 24.68 1.58 17.52
C ARG A 291 24.94 0.11 17.81
N GLY A 292 25.84 -0.49 17.04
CA GLY A 292 26.31 -1.87 17.23
C GLY A 292 25.36 -2.95 16.72
N TRP A 293 24.46 -2.63 15.79
CA TRP A 293 23.67 -3.64 15.08
C TRP A 293 24.44 -4.21 13.90
N GLU A 294 24.48 -5.53 13.81
CA GLU A 294 25.21 -6.26 12.79
C GLU A 294 24.40 -7.48 12.30
N GLY A 295 24.88 -8.14 11.24
CA GLY A 295 24.30 -9.40 10.80
C GLY A 295 22.93 -9.25 10.12
N PHE A 296 22.72 -8.20 9.32
CA PHE A 296 21.48 -7.96 8.58
C PHE A 296 21.27 -9.01 7.49
N VAL A 297 20.02 -9.51 7.34
CA VAL A 297 19.66 -10.36 6.19
C VAL A 297 19.50 -9.55 4.90
N GLY A 298 19.45 -8.22 5.00
CA GLY A 298 19.44 -7.31 3.87
C GLY A 298 18.05 -6.96 3.35
N THR A 299 17.05 -6.88 4.23
CA THR A 299 15.72 -6.34 3.91
C THR A 299 15.45 -5.07 4.69
N ASP A 300 14.73 -4.15 4.08
CA ASP A 300 14.23 -2.94 4.72
C ASP A 300 13.30 -3.24 5.90
N SER A 301 12.48 -4.27 5.79
CA SER A 301 11.55 -4.69 6.84
C SER A 301 12.25 -5.12 8.13
N GLU A 302 13.40 -5.80 8.01
CA GLU A 302 14.23 -6.15 9.17
C GLU A 302 14.82 -4.88 9.82
N VAL A 303 15.32 -3.98 8.98
CA VAL A 303 15.87 -2.69 9.43
C VAL A 303 14.82 -1.87 10.18
N MET A 304 13.58 -1.86 9.71
CA MET A 304 12.46 -1.20 10.41
C MET A 304 12.23 -1.80 11.80
N ALA A 305 12.30 -3.13 11.95
CA ALA A 305 12.15 -3.77 13.27
C ALA A 305 13.29 -3.37 14.21
N PHE A 306 14.52 -3.32 13.71
CA PHE A 306 15.70 -2.93 14.48
C PHE A 306 15.67 -1.45 14.86
N LEU A 307 15.22 -0.57 13.96
CA LEU A 307 15.03 0.85 14.27
C LEU A 307 14.04 1.05 15.40
N PHE A 308 12.89 0.38 15.36
CA PHE A 308 11.91 0.50 16.43
C PHE A 308 12.46 -0.01 17.76
N GLU A 309 13.13 -1.18 17.77
CA GLU A 309 13.79 -1.72 18.97
C GLU A 309 14.83 -0.73 19.53
N GLU A 310 15.66 -0.12 18.68
CA GLU A 310 16.71 0.81 19.10
C GLU A 310 16.11 2.05 19.72
N LEU A 311 15.14 2.68 19.04
CA LEU A 311 14.48 3.89 19.55
C LEU A 311 13.80 3.68 20.90
N ILE A 312 13.11 2.52 21.09
CA ILE A 312 12.53 2.15 22.38
C ILE A 312 13.62 1.88 23.42
N SER A 313 14.72 1.24 23.05
CA SER A 313 15.83 0.92 23.96
C SER A 313 16.58 2.16 24.44
N GLU A 314 16.61 3.24 23.62
CA GLU A 314 17.14 4.55 24.00
C GLU A 314 16.17 5.35 24.91
N GLY A 315 15.00 4.79 25.26
CA GLY A 315 14.05 5.36 26.21
C GLY A 315 13.02 6.30 25.60
N LEU A 316 12.89 6.33 24.28
CA LEU A 316 11.82 7.08 23.60
C LEU A 316 10.45 6.45 23.87
N SER A 317 9.41 7.29 23.90
CA SER A 317 8.04 6.80 23.91
C SER A 317 7.70 6.09 22.59
N ILE A 318 6.75 5.16 22.62
CA ILE A 318 6.26 4.48 21.41
C ILE A 318 5.83 5.51 20.35
N GLU A 319 5.15 6.56 20.77
CA GLU A 319 4.65 7.61 19.88
C GLU A 319 5.79 8.41 19.24
N ASP A 320 6.82 8.78 20.02
CA ASP A 320 7.98 9.50 19.49
C ASP A 320 8.81 8.62 18.55
N ALA A 321 9.03 7.35 18.90
CA ALA A 321 9.68 6.38 18.02
C ALA A 321 8.97 6.27 16.67
N VAL A 322 7.64 6.13 16.68
CA VAL A 322 6.82 6.09 15.47
C VAL A 322 6.90 7.40 14.69
N LYS A 323 6.80 8.55 15.35
CA LYS A 323 6.94 9.88 14.71
C LYS A 323 8.31 10.06 14.04
N ILE A 324 9.38 9.60 14.67
CA ILE A 324 10.73 9.61 14.08
C ILE A 324 10.73 8.77 12.80
N MET A 325 10.23 7.54 12.87
CA MET A 325 10.24 6.61 11.74
C MET A 325 9.44 7.13 10.55
N ILE A 326 8.22 7.64 10.74
CA ILE A 326 7.38 8.11 9.63
C ILE A 326 7.77 9.51 9.14
N ASN A 327 8.60 10.25 9.86
CA ASN A 327 8.96 11.63 9.55
C ASN A 327 7.71 12.44 9.16
N PRO A 328 6.77 12.65 10.10
CA PRO A 328 5.45 13.18 9.79
C PRO A 328 5.53 14.56 9.16
N SER A 329 4.55 14.87 8.32
CA SER A 329 4.39 16.23 7.82
C SER A 329 4.25 17.18 9.03
N ARG A 330 4.65 18.44 8.88
CA ARG A 330 4.59 19.51 9.93
C ARG A 330 3.21 19.71 10.58
N ARG A 331 2.20 18.97 10.15
CA ARG A 331 0.81 19.02 10.62
C ARG A 331 0.48 18.06 11.77
N LEU A 332 1.26 17.00 11.93
CA LEU A 332 1.24 16.22 13.15
C LEU A 332 2.18 16.89 14.15
N SER A 333 1.88 16.80 15.45
CA SER A 333 2.70 17.42 16.50
C SER A 333 4.18 17.23 16.20
N PRO A 334 4.93 18.30 15.91
CA PRO A 334 6.31 18.18 15.51
C PRO A 334 7.14 17.61 16.66
N LEU A 335 8.12 16.80 16.33
CA LEU A 335 9.21 16.48 17.26
C LEU A 335 9.97 17.75 17.60
N SER A 336 10.62 17.79 18.79
CA SER A 336 11.52 18.90 19.07
C SER A 336 12.65 18.93 18.02
N PRO A 337 13.19 20.12 17.69
CA PRO A 337 14.28 20.23 16.71
C PRO A 337 15.48 19.37 17.06
N GLU A 338 15.77 19.19 18.34
CA GLU A 338 16.88 18.39 18.85
C GLU A 338 16.66 16.91 18.56
N VAL A 339 15.47 16.37 18.87
CA VAL A 339 15.10 14.98 18.60
C VAL A 339 15.10 14.73 17.09
N ASP A 340 14.53 15.65 16.32
CA ASP A 340 14.50 15.57 14.86
C ASP A 340 15.92 15.51 14.25
N TYR A 341 16.87 16.25 14.82
CA TYR A 341 18.27 16.24 14.38
C TYR A 341 19.01 14.96 14.78
N LEU A 342 18.88 14.53 16.04
CA LEU A 342 19.58 13.35 16.59
C LEU A 342 19.18 12.06 15.90
N TYR A 343 17.91 11.91 15.56
CA TYR A 343 17.35 10.67 14.98
C TYR A 343 17.10 10.76 13.47
N ARG A 344 17.68 11.73 12.78
CA ARG A 344 17.47 11.88 11.32
C ARG A 344 17.82 10.63 10.50
N GLY A 345 18.79 9.82 10.95
CA GLY A 345 19.17 8.56 10.30
C GLY A 345 18.17 7.42 10.51
N ALA A 346 17.27 7.54 11.49
CA ALA A 346 16.20 6.58 11.75
C ALA A 346 14.92 6.85 10.93
N ARG A 347 14.85 7.96 10.18
CA ARG A 347 13.70 8.28 9.33
C ARG A 347 13.59 7.31 8.19
N LEU A 348 12.36 6.94 7.87
CA LEU A 348 12.03 6.10 6.74
C LEU A 348 11.51 6.95 5.58
N ASP A 349 12.13 6.80 4.43
CA ASP A 349 11.66 7.38 3.17
C ASP A 349 11.28 6.26 2.20
N GLY A 350 10.31 6.53 1.35
CA GLY A 350 9.78 5.58 0.39
C GLY A 350 8.29 5.29 0.58
N PRO A 351 7.68 4.51 -0.32
CA PRO A 351 6.28 4.13 -0.23
C PRO A 351 6.12 2.91 0.67
N PHE A 352 5.64 3.08 1.90
CA PHE A 352 5.48 1.97 2.84
C PHE A 352 4.23 2.08 3.72
N THR A 353 3.75 0.92 4.16
CA THR A 353 2.89 0.74 5.33
C THR A 353 3.46 -0.38 6.17
N ALA A 354 3.59 -0.18 7.47
CA ALA A 354 4.05 -1.20 8.39
C ALA A 354 3.10 -1.39 9.56
N VAL A 355 3.04 -2.61 10.07
CA VAL A 355 2.31 -2.96 11.29
C VAL A 355 3.26 -3.64 12.25
N ILE A 356 3.32 -3.14 13.48
CA ILE A 356 4.19 -3.62 14.53
C ILE A 356 3.33 -4.18 15.67
N GLY A 357 3.67 -5.38 16.13
CA GLY A 357 3.27 -5.91 17.42
C GLY A 357 4.42 -5.76 18.39
N TYR A 358 4.15 -5.26 19.58
CA TYR A 358 5.16 -5.03 20.61
C TYR A 358 4.64 -5.40 22.00
N ASP A 359 5.35 -6.28 22.69
CA ASP A 359 5.13 -6.58 24.10
C ASP A 359 6.20 -5.89 24.96
N SER A 360 5.77 -4.89 25.72
CA SER A 360 6.65 -4.14 26.63
C SER A 360 6.95 -4.89 27.93
N GLY A 361 6.30 -6.04 28.15
CA GLY A 361 6.26 -6.73 29.44
C GLY A 361 5.05 -6.32 30.28
N ASP A 362 4.74 -5.05 30.36
CA ASP A 362 3.57 -4.53 31.08
C ASP A 362 2.30 -4.51 30.23
N ASP A 363 2.42 -4.24 28.93
CA ASP A 363 1.30 -4.09 28.02
C ASP A 363 1.66 -4.56 26.59
N LEU A 364 0.63 -4.85 25.80
CA LEU A 364 0.74 -5.32 24.44
C LEU A 364 0.18 -4.26 23.48
N TYR A 365 0.96 -3.93 22.45
CA TYR A 365 0.65 -2.85 21.52
C TYR A 365 0.52 -3.32 20.08
N LEU A 366 -0.54 -2.87 19.43
CA LEU A 366 -0.73 -2.91 17.97
C LEU A 366 -0.46 -1.51 17.41
N ILE A 367 0.53 -1.40 16.53
CA ILE A 367 0.97 -0.12 15.98
C ILE A 367 0.92 -0.21 14.46
N ALA A 368 0.31 0.78 13.82
CA ALA A 368 0.34 0.93 12.37
C ALA A 368 0.93 2.27 11.99
N LEU A 369 1.74 2.29 10.93
CA LEU A 369 2.35 3.51 10.40
C LEU A 369 2.31 3.52 8.87
N ALA A 370 2.07 4.71 8.31
CA ALA A 370 2.01 4.93 6.87
C ALA A 370 3.02 6.01 6.46
N ASP A 371 3.60 5.85 5.28
CA ASP A 371 4.51 6.85 4.71
C ASP A 371 3.84 8.22 4.51
N ARG A 372 4.65 9.27 4.33
CA ARG A 372 4.21 10.66 4.20
C ARG A 372 3.16 10.92 3.13
N SER A 373 3.15 10.11 2.08
CA SER A 373 2.25 10.24 0.94
C SER A 373 1.20 9.14 0.87
N LYS A 374 1.29 8.15 1.78
CA LYS A 374 0.42 6.97 1.82
C LYS A 374 0.23 6.33 0.45
N PHE A 375 1.32 5.86 -0.13
CA PHE A 375 1.28 5.12 -1.39
C PHE A 375 0.86 3.65 -1.21
N ARG A 376 0.88 3.15 0.03
CA ARG A 376 0.46 1.79 0.34
C ARG A 376 -0.81 1.84 1.19
N PRO A 377 -1.77 0.92 0.94
CA PRO A 377 -3.01 0.92 1.68
C PRO A 377 -2.79 0.56 3.16
N ALA A 378 -3.56 1.22 4.02
CA ALA A 378 -3.62 0.94 5.44
C ALA A 378 -5.04 1.19 5.92
N VAL A 379 -5.74 0.12 6.27
CA VAL A 379 -7.11 0.14 6.77
C VAL A 379 -7.07 -0.24 8.23
N VAL A 380 -7.65 0.60 9.08
CA VAL A 380 -7.79 0.36 10.51
C VAL A 380 -9.25 0.03 10.80
N GLY A 381 -9.48 -0.85 11.75
CA GLY A 381 -10.82 -1.19 12.19
C GLY A 381 -10.88 -1.43 13.68
N MET A 382 -12.07 -1.32 14.23
CA MET A 382 -12.35 -1.69 15.62
C MET A 382 -13.78 -2.20 15.78
N ASP A 383 -13.96 -3.10 16.70
CA ASP A 383 -15.25 -3.49 17.25
C ASP A 383 -15.19 -3.48 18.80
N GLU A 384 -16.15 -4.09 19.44
CA GLU A 384 -16.23 -4.12 20.91
C GLU A 384 -15.09 -4.89 21.57
N ASN A 385 -14.43 -5.82 20.83
CA ASN A 385 -13.47 -6.75 21.38
C ASN A 385 -12.07 -6.62 20.79
N TYR A 386 -11.95 -6.08 19.55
CA TYR A 386 -10.72 -6.16 18.78
C TYR A 386 -10.36 -4.85 18.08
N PHE A 387 -9.06 -4.63 17.92
CA PHE A 387 -8.48 -3.67 17.00
C PHE A 387 -7.89 -4.40 15.80
N PHE A 388 -8.04 -3.80 14.62
CA PHE A 388 -7.60 -4.37 13.36
C PHE A 388 -6.75 -3.38 12.59
N VAL A 389 -5.72 -3.90 11.91
CA VAL A 389 -5.00 -3.19 10.86
C VAL A 389 -4.81 -4.16 9.69
N ALA A 390 -5.15 -3.73 8.49
CA ALA A 390 -5.11 -4.56 7.30
C ALA A 390 -4.72 -3.77 6.05
N SER A 391 -4.31 -4.46 5.01
CA SER A 391 -4.11 -3.86 3.68
C SER A 391 -5.45 -3.57 3.00
N GLU A 392 -6.44 -4.42 3.22
CA GLU A 392 -7.77 -4.30 2.62
C GLU A 392 -8.86 -4.55 3.67
N GLU A 393 -9.99 -3.89 3.49
CA GLU A 393 -11.13 -4.00 4.40
C GLU A 393 -11.71 -5.43 4.49
N ASN A 394 -11.63 -6.19 3.42
CA ASN A 394 -12.13 -7.58 3.38
C ASN A 394 -11.43 -8.50 4.39
N GLU A 395 -10.17 -8.23 4.74
CA GLU A 395 -9.46 -8.94 5.80
C GLU A 395 -10.13 -8.73 7.15
N ILE A 396 -10.48 -7.46 7.46
CA ILE A 396 -11.18 -7.10 8.70
C ILE A 396 -12.58 -7.68 8.71
N ARG A 397 -13.31 -7.57 7.59
CA ARG A 397 -14.69 -8.07 7.46
C ARG A 397 -14.80 -9.59 7.55
N GLU A 398 -13.74 -10.33 7.21
CA GLU A 398 -13.68 -11.78 7.41
C GLU A 398 -13.73 -12.16 8.88
N VAL A 399 -13.15 -11.33 9.75
CA VAL A 399 -13.12 -11.53 11.20
C VAL A 399 -14.30 -10.86 11.89
N SER A 400 -14.57 -9.61 11.55
CA SER A 400 -15.62 -8.78 12.14
C SER A 400 -16.44 -8.06 11.07
N PRO A 401 -17.55 -8.66 10.60
CA PRO A 401 -18.38 -8.07 9.54
C PRO A 401 -18.97 -6.69 9.88
N LYS A 402 -19.13 -6.37 11.16
CA LYS A 402 -19.73 -5.11 11.63
C LYS A 402 -18.70 -4.11 12.16
N ALA A 403 -17.39 -4.39 12.10
CA ALA A 403 -16.37 -3.49 12.61
C ALA A 403 -16.51 -2.08 12.01
N LYS A 404 -16.23 -1.06 12.82
CA LYS A 404 -16.03 0.31 12.35
C LYS A 404 -14.67 0.34 11.63
N VAL A 405 -14.63 0.83 10.40
CA VAL A 405 -13.45 0.76 9.54
C VAL A 405 -13.14 2.12 8.94
N TRP A 406 -11.87 2.51 8.93
CA TRP A 406 -11.37 3.76 8.31
C TRP A 406 -9.97 3.56 7.76
N THR A 407 -9.45 4.52 6.99
CA THR A 407 -8.07 4.48 6.48
C THR A 407 -7.14 5.38 7.28
N LEU A 408 -5.87 4.99 7.42
CA LEU A 408 -4.84 5.92 7.90
C LEU A 408 -4.65 7.05 6.89
N LYS A 409 -4.35 8.24 7.40
CA LYS A 409 -3.96 9.39 6.57
C LYS A 409 -2.46 9.35 6.21
N PRO A 410 -2.06 10.08 5.16
CA PRO A 410 -0.65 10.25 4.82
C PRO A 410 0.19 10.72 6.01
N GLY A 411 1.32 10.06 6.26
CA GLY A 411 2.23 10.38 7.35
C GLY A 411 1.60 10.25 8.73
N SER A 412 0.61 9.37 8.89
CA SER A 412 -0.06 9.14 10.16
C SER A 412 0.20 7.75 10.73
N TYR A 413 -0.23 7.55 11.94
CA TYR A 413 -0.05 6.31 12.68
C TYR A 413 -1.30 6.00 13.52
N PHE A 414 -1.39 4.75 13.97
CA PHE A 414 -2.38 4.25 14.92
C PHE A 414 -1.66 3.43 15.98
N ILE A 415 -1.96 3.69 17.24
CA ILE A 415 -1.41 2.94 18.38
C ILE A 415 -2.56 2.51 19.28
N ALA A 416 -2.74 1.21 19.42
CA ALA A 416 -3.67 0.61 20.37
C ALA A 416 -2.92 -0.22 21.40
N SER A 417 -3.39 -0.19 22.63
CA SER A 417 -2.92 -0.95 23.77
C SER A 417 -3.98 -1.93 24.20
N MET A 418 -3.58 -3.13 24.60
CA MET A 418 -4.48 -4.15 25.12
C MET A 418 -5.21 -3.66 26.39
N ASN A 419 -4.48 -2.96 27.27
CA ASN A 419 -5.01 -2.52 28.56
C ASN A 419 -5.74 -1.17 28.51
N LYS A 420 -5.34 -0.26 27.59
CA LYS A 420 -5.79 1.14 27.57
C LYS A 420 -6.67 1.49 26.36
N GLY A 421 -6.83 0.57 25.41
CA GLY A 421 -7.52 0.83 24.16
C GLY A 421 -6.69 1.69 23.20
N VAL A 422 -7.31 2.55 22.41
CA VAL A 422 -6.61 3.45 21.49
C VAL A 422 -5.88 4.52 22.29
N ILE A 423 -4.55 4.56 22.16
CA ILE A 423 -3.67 5.51 22.85
C ILE A 423 -3.43 6.74 21.99
N ALA A 424 -3.06 6.52 20.74
CA ALA A 424 -2.72 7.57 19.83
C ALA A 424 -3.22 7.24 18.42
N TYR A 425 -3.69 8.27 17.79
CA TYR A 425 -4.14 8.22 16.42
C TYR A 425 -3.70 9.51 15.76
N GLY A 426 -2.82 9.53 14.85
CA GLY A 426 -2.21 10.76 14.27
C GLY A 426 -3.18 11.90 13.88
N ARG A 427 -4.41 11.85 14.32
CA ARG A 427 -5.47 12.87 14.28
C ARG A 427 -6.53 12.60 15.38
N PRO A 428 -7.41 13.56 15.73
CA PRO A 428 -8.49 13.32 16.67
C PRO A 428 -9.44 12.20 16.21
N LEU A 429 -9.79 11.30 17.12
CA LEU A 429 -10.75 10.20 16.88
C LEU A 429 -12.15 10.70 16.47
N GLU A 430 -12.52 11.87 16.95
CA GLU A 430 -13.80 12.55 16.67
C GLU A 430 -13.98 12.90 15.19
N GLU A 431 -12.88 13.03 14.44
CA GLU A 431 -12.92 13.22 12.98
C GLU A 431 -13.24 11.95 12.19
N ILE A 432 -13.38 10.79 12.87
CA ILE A 432 -13.67 9.49 12.24
C ILE A 432 -15.18 9.23 12.20
N GLU A 433 -15.98 10.21 11.92
CA GLU A 433 -17.38 9.93 11.62
C GLU A 433 -17.49 9.31 10.23
N THR A 434 -17.81 8.03 10.19
CA THR A 434 -18.18 7.36 8.94
C THR A 434 -19.64 7.66 8.65
N PHE A 435 -19.92 8.30 7.52
CA PHE A 435 -21.30 8.54 7.04
C PHE A 435 -21.91 7.31 6.39
N SER A 436 -21.11 6.26 6.24
CA SER A 436 -21.49 5.06 5.53
C SER A 436 -22.15 4.06 6.48
N PRO A 437 -23.32 3.53 6.12
CA PRO A 437 -23.89 2.41 6.85
C PRO A 437 -22.98 1.20 6.73
N PRO A 438 -23.04 0.25 7.69
CA PRO A 438 -22.33 -1.02 7.56
C PRO A 438 -22.69 -1.71 6.24
N PRO A 439 -21.73 -2.40 5.61
CA PRO A 439 -21.99 -3.12 4.37
C PRO A 439 -23.10 -4.16 4.53
N VAL A 440 -23.98 -4.23 3.56
CA VAL A 440 -25.00 -5.30 3.47
C VAL A 440 -24.43 -6.39 2.58
N PHE A 441 -24.27 -7.62 3.10
CA PHE A 441 -23.69 -8.74 2.36
C PHE A 441 -24.72 -9.57 1.62
N VAL A 442 -25.90 -9.75 2.21
CA VAL A 442 -26.94 -10.60 1.64
C VAL A 442 -28.25 -9.83 1.56
N PRO A 443 -28.73 -9.51 0.34
CA PRO A 443 -30.08 -8.95 0.13
C PRO A 443 -31.15 -10.07 0.21
N GLU A 444 -32.42 -9.70 0.23
CA GLU A 444 -33.53 -10.64 0.27
C GLU A 444 -33.52 -11.61 -0.94
N LYS A 445 -33.11 -11.13 -2.10
CA LYS A 445 -33.01 -11.94 -3.34
C LYS A 445 -31.72 -11.58 -4.06
N TYR A 446 -31.07 -12.57 -4.62
CA TYR A 446 -29.86 -12.40 -5.42
C TYR A 446 -29.77 -13.46 -6.52
N ASP A 447 -29.02 -13.17 -7.56
CA ASP A 447 -28.76 -14.03 -8.71
C ASP A 447 -27.48 -14.84 -8.55
N ILE A 448 -26.48 -14.24 -7.87
CA ILE A 448 -25.13 -14.81 -7.73
C ILE A 448 -24.67 -14.65 -6.27
N ASP A 449 -24.19 -15.75 -5.70
CA ASP A 449 -23.41 -15.72 -4.46
C ASP A 449 -21.93 -15.63 -4.80
N ALA A 450 -21.32 -14.46 -4.62
CA ALA A 450 -19.91 -14.24 -4.92
C ALA A 450 -18.96 -15.12 -4.11
N SER A 451 -19.42 -15.65 -2.98
CA SER A 451 -18.60 -16.52 -2.13
C SER A 451 -18.16 -17.82 -2.84
N ALA A 452 -18.84 -18.22 -3.90
CA ALA A 452 -18.53 -19.40 -4.70
C ALA A 452 -17.48 -19.13 -5.80
N TYR A 453 -17.08 -17.88 -6.02
CA TYR A 453 -16.26 -17.46 -7.15
C TYR A 453 -14.98 -16.76 -6.68
N ASP A 454 -13.93 -16.89 -7.47
CA ASP A 454 -12.79 -15.97 -7.38
C ASP A 454 -13.08 -14.67 -8.17
N TYR A 455 -12.18 -13.69 -8.06
CA TYR A 455 -12.35 -12.39 -8.71
C TYR A 455 -12.40 -12.47 -10.26
N ARG A 456 -11.91 -13.54 -10.87
CA ARG A 456 -11.95 -13.76 -12.33
C ARG A 456 -13.23 -14.43 -12.76
N SER A 457 -13.56 -15.55 -12.13
CA SER A 457 -14.75 -16.34 -12.44
C SER A 457 -16.05 -15.59 -12.14
N LEU A 458 -16.06 -14.67 -11.17
CA LEU A 458 -17.22 -13.81 -10.89
C LEU A 458 -17.64 -12.96 -12.10
N ASN A 459 -16.69 -12.39 -12.86
CA ASN A 459 -17.03 -11.63 -14.07
C ASN A 459 -17.72 -12.48 -15.13
N TYR A 460 -17.35 -13.76 -15.26
CA TYR A 460 -18.04 -14.68 -16.18
C TYR A 460 -19.42 -15.05 -15.66
N ALA A 461 -19.57 -15.31 -14.37
CA ALA A 461 -20.87 -15.59 -13.76
C ALA A 461 -21.85 -14.43 -13.99
N ILE A 462 -21.40 -13.19 -13.78
CA ILE A 462 -22.21 -11.99 -14.06
C ILE A 462 -22.57 -11.92 -15.55
N ALA A 463 -21.63 -12.19 -16.45
CA ALA A 463 -21.88 -12.16 -17.88
C ALA A 463 -22.91 -13.22 -18.33
N GLU A 464 -22.89 -14.41 -17.75
CA GLU A 464 -23.89 -15.45 -18.04
C GLU A 464 -25.31 -15.03 -17.59
N VAL A 465 -25.44 -14.42 -16.42
CA VAL A 465 -26.74 -13.87 -15.95
C VAL A 465 -27.19 -12.70 -16.81
N ALA A 466 -26.25 -11.84 -17.23
CA ALA A 466 -26.50 -10.67 -18.08
C ALA A 466 -27.10 -11.01 -19.46
N LYS A 467 -26.93 -12.24 -19.95
CA LYS A 467 -27.58 -12.70 -21.17
C LYS A 467 -29.11 -12.81 -21.02
N LYS A 468 -29.60 -12.97 -19.80
CA LYS A 468 -31.01 -13.23 -19.47
C LYS A 468 -31.70 -12.11 -18.75
N LYS A 469 -30.93 -11.20 -18.12
CA LYS A 469 -31.45 -10.11 -17.29
C LYS A 469 -30.70 -8.81 -17.57
N ASP A 470 -31.37 -7.69 -17.36
CA ASP A 470 -30.77 -6.36 -17.44
C ASP A 470 -30.30 -5.85 -16.06
N GLU A 471 -30.85 -6.39 -14.99
CA GLU A 471 -30.48 -6.08 -13.61
C GLU A 471 -30.00 -7.37 -12.92
N ILE A 472 -28.77 -7.36 -12.42
CA ILE A 472 -28.09 -8.48 -11.80
C ILE A 472 -27.76 -8.16 -10.35
N VAL A 473 -28.09 -9.07 -9.44
CA VAL A 473 -27.84 -8.91 -8.01
C VAL A 473 -26.81 -9.93 -7.54
N VAL A 474 -25.69 -9.43 -6.99
CA VAL A 474 -24.56 -10.23 -6.50
C VAL A 474 -24.44 -10.06 -5.00
N ALA A 475 -24.63 -11.15 -4.26
CA ALA A 475 -24.48 -11.20 -2.80
C ALA A 475 -23.06 -11.63 -2.38
N ASN A 476 -22.71 -11.41 -1.11
CA ASN A 476 -21.47 -11.88 -0.47
C ASN A 476 -20.19 -11.43 -1.19
N VAL A 477 -20.17 -10.23 -1.76
CA VAL A 477 -18.94 -9.66 -2.32
C VAL A 477 -17.98 -9.37 -1.18
N MET A 478 -16.80 -9.99 -1.22
CA MET A 478 -15.79 -9.89 -0.17
C MET A 478 -14.41 -9.69 -0.80
N GLY A 479 -14.08 -8.45 -1.15
CA GLY A 479 -12.80 -8.09 -1.74
C GLY A 479 -12.58 -8.56 -3.18
N HIS A 480 -13.64 -8.93 -3.90
CA HIS A 480 -13.52 -9.30 -5.31
C HIS A 480 -13.07 -8.10 -6.14
N ARG A 481 -11.94 -8.26 -6.81
CA ARG A 481 -11.27 -7.23 -7.61
C ARG A 481 -11.71 -7.30 -9.07
N TYR A 482 -11.44 -6.22 -9.81
CA TYR A 482 -11.61 -6.18 -11.27
C TYR A 482 -13.03 -6.51 -11.75
N ILE A 483 -14.05 -6.28 -10.92
CA ILE A 483 -15.44 -6.48 -11.35
C ILE A 483 -15.75 -5.46 -12.45
N GLY A 484 -16.21 -5.95 -13.59
CA GLY A 484 -16.56 -5.13 -14.76
C GLY A 484 -15.45 -4.97 -15.81
N ILE A 485 -14.19 -5.22 -15.50
CA ILE A 485 -13.05 -5.01 -16.44
C ILE A 485 -13.18 -5.78 -17.76
N SER A 486 -13.81 -6.94 -17.73
CA SER A 486 -13.97 -7.80 -18.91
C SER A 486 -15.32 -7.64 -19.61
N PHE A 487 -16.20 -6.78 -19.12
CA PHE A 487 -17.61 -6.73 -19.58
C PHE A 487 -17.74 -6.44 -21.06
N LYS A 488 -17.01 -5.47 -21.60
CA LYS A 488 -16.99 -5.20 -23.04
C LYS A 488 -16.67 -6.46 -23.85
N ARG A 489 -15.62 -7.19 -23.50
CA ARG A 489 -15.19 -8.42 -24.17
C ARG A 489 -16.20 -9.56 -24.01
N LEU A 490 -16.93 -9.58 -22.90
CA LEU A 490 -17.94 -10.58 -22.60
C LEU A 490 -19.33 -10.24 -23.15
N GLY A 491 -19.46 -9.12 -23.87
CA GLY A 491 -20.72 -8.66 -24.46
C GLY A 491 -21.73 -8.15 -23.42
N VAL A 492 -21.25 -7.70 -22.25
CA VAL A 492 -22.09 -7.13 -21.20
C VAL A 492 -22.20 -5.63 -21.41
N HIS A 493 -23.35 -5.18 -21.90
CA HIS A 493 -23.62 -3.79 -22.24
C HIS A 493 -24.94 -3.33 -21.63
N ARG A 494 -24.98 -2.08 -21.16
CA ARG A 494 -26.18 -1.40 -20.62
C ARG A 494 -26.86 -2.20 -19.50
N LYS A 495 -26.08 -2.91 -18.71
CA LYS A 495 -26.57 -3.69 -17.58
C LYS A 495 -26.44 -2.94 -16.29
N LYS A 496 -27.34 -3.21 -15.35
CA LYS A 496 -27.30 -2.69 -13.98
C LYS A 496 -26.89 -3.81 -13.04
N VAL A 497 -25.78 -3.63 -12.33
CA VAL A 497 -25.20 -4.63 -11.43
C VAL A 497 -25.21 -4.12 -10.01
N HIS A 498 -25.94 -4.80 -9.13
CA HIS A 498 -25.94 -4.55 -7.69
C HIS A 498 -24.93 -5.46 -7.01
N LEU A 499 -24.01 -4.87 -6.25
CA LEU A 499 -22.94 -5.56 -5.53
C LEU A 499 -23.15 -5.38 -4.03
N TYR A 500 -23.47 -6.45 -3.34
CA TYR A 500 -23.71 -6.45 -1.90
C TYR A 500 -22.49 -6.96 -1.13
N GLY A 501 -21.92 -6.12 -0.28
CA GLY A 501 -20.72 -6.40 0.51
C GLY A 501 -19.62 -5.36 0.33
N VAL A 502 -18.36 -5.78 0.43
CA VAL A 502 -17.18 -4.94 0.24
C VAL A 502 -16.51 -5.32 -1.07
N VAL A 503 -16.50 -4.38 -2.01
CA VAL A 503 -15.90 -4.60 -3.34
C VAL A 503 -14.40 -4.32 -3.26
N GLY A 504 -13.60 -5.19 -3.86
CA GLY A 504 -12.15 -5.02 -3.93
C GLY A 504 -11.71 -3.95 -4.95
N ASN A 505 -10.40 -3.85 -5.17
CA ASN A 505 -9.80 -2.84 -6.03
C ASN A 505 -10.23 -2.97 -7.49
N VAL A 506 -10.20 -1.83 -8.19
CA VAL A 506 -10.36 -1.74 -9.65
C VAL A 506 -11.77 -2.13 -10.15
N LEU A 507 -12.81 -1.79 -9.37
CA LEU A 507 -14.19 -1.88 -9.83
C LEU A 507 -14.42 -0.96 -11.03
N ALA A 508 -15.15 -1.43 -12.04
CA ALA A 508 -15.60 -0.66 -13.20
C ALA A 508 -14.48 -0.02 -14.04
N ASN A 509 -13.26 -0.56 -13.96
CA ASN A 509 -12.17 -0.15 -14.84
C ASN A 509 -12.57 -0.38 -16.30
N LEU A 510 -12.33 0.62 -17.17
CA LEU A 510 -12.70 0.62 -18.60
C LEU A 510 -14.20 0.46 -18.87
N ASN A 511 -15.08 0.68 -17.90
CA ASN A 511 -16.52 0.60 -18.11
C ASN A 511 -16.99 1.64 -19.14
N GLU A 512 -17.88 1.23 -20.07
CA GLU A 512 -18.37 2.11 -21.13
C GLU A 512 -19.83 2.55 -20.90
N ASP A 513 -20.73 1.63 -20.52
CA ASP A 513 -22.17 1.89 -20.53
C ASP A 513 -22.95 1.15 -19.43
N ASN A 514 -22.28 0.36 -18.58
CA ASN A 514 -22.96 -0.35 -17.50
C ASN A 514 -23.12 0.51 -16.25
N GLU A 515 -24.10 0.18 -15.43
CA GLU A 515 -24.34 0.78 -14.12
C GLU A 515 -23.96 -0.18 -13.01
N PHE A 516 -23.16 0.30 -12.03
CA PHE A 516 -22.84 -0.44 -10.81
C PHE A 516 -23.42 0.26 -9.59
N TRP A 517 -24.08 -0.52 -8.73
CA TRP A 517 -24.59 -0.08 -7.44
C TRP A 517 -23.95 -0.90 -6.34
N VAL A 518 -23.09 -0.28 -5.55
CA VAL A 518 -22.37 -0.93 -4.46
C VAL A 518 -23.06 -0.66 -3.13
N HIS A 519 -23.55 -1.72 -2.50
CA HIS A 519 -24.24 -1.68 -1.20
C HIS A 519 -23.26 -1.87 -0.04
N GLY A 520 -22.15 -1.14 -0.08
CA GLY A 520 -21.05 -1.15 0.88
C GLY A 520 -19.90 -0.28 0.39
N ASN A 521 -18.70 -0.60 0.81
CA ASN A 521 -17.48 0.13 0.48
C ASN A 521 -16.79 -0.44 -0.76
N VAL A 522 -15.93 0.37 -1.39
CA VAL A 522 -15.06 -0.06 -2.49
C VAL A 522 -13.58 0.13 -2.12
N GLY A 523 -12.72 -0.74 -2.67
CA GLY A 523 -11.28 -0.66 -2.57
C GLY A 523 -10.66 0.47 -3.39
N ASP A 524 -9.34 0.41 -3.56
CA ASP A 524 -8.57 1.39 -4.34
C ASP A 524 -8.84 1.27 -5.85
N ASP A 525 -8.48 2.31 -6.62
CA ASP A 525 -8.55 2.36 -8.08
C ASP A 525 -9.94 2.12 -8.67
N CYS A 526 -11.02 2.37 -7.91
CA CYS A 526 -12.38 2.24 -8.41
C CYS A 526 -12.62 3.27 -9.53
N CYS A 527 -13.25 2.84 -10.63
CA CYS A 527 -13.55 3.66 -11.83
C CYS A 527 -12.29 4.17 -12.57
N ASP A 528 -11.15 3.50 -12.40
CA ASP A 528 -9.95 3.84 -13.16
C ASP A 528 -10.23 3.72 -14.67
N THR A 529 -9.82 4.75 -15.41
CA THR A 529 -9.95 4.85 -16.88
C THR A 529 -11.38 4.52 -17.37
N MET A 530 -12.41 4.86 -16.61
CA MET A 530 -13.79 4.64 -17.00
C MET A 530 -14.19 5.57 -18.18
N HIS A 531 -14.80 5.00 -19.21
CA HIS A 531 -15.18 5.69 -20.44
C HIS A 531 -16.65 6.10 -20.51
N GLY A 532 -17.48 5.65 -19.58
CA GLY A 532 -18.91 5.95 -19.53
C GLY A 532 -19.68 5.10 -18.52
N GLY A 533 -21.00 5.20 -18.53
CA GLY A 533 -21.86 4.53 -17.57
C GLY A 533 -21.98 5.25 -16.23
N LYS A 534 -22.39 4.52 -15.19
CA LYS A 534 -22.65 5.08 -13.88
C LYS A 534 -22.19 4.15 -12.76
N VAL A 535 -21.58 4.70 -11.72
CA VAL A 535 -21.21 3.97 -10.51
C VAL A 535 -21.77 4.72 -9.30
N VAL A 536 -22.52 4.01 -8.45
CA VAL A 536 -23.09 4.53 -7.20
C VAL A 536 -22.55 3.70 -6.05
N ILE A 537 -21.82 4.33 -5.15
CA ILE A 537 -21.23 3.71 -3.97
C ILE A 537 -21.99 4.23 -2.75
N LEU A 538 -22.74 3.34 -2.07
CA LEU A 538 -23.53 3.69 -0.90
C LEU A 538 -22.70 3.73 0.39
N GLY A 539 -21.46 3.30 0.34
CA GLY A 539 -20.44 3.39 1.37
C GLY A 539 -19.34 4.39 1.06
N ASP A 540 -18.14 4.07 1.52
CA ASP A 540 -16.90 4.81 1.29
C ASP A 540 -16.15 4.25 0.08
N ALA A 541 -15.34 5.12 -0.56
CA ALA A 541 -14.31 4.71 -1.51
C ALA A 541 -12.92 4.88 -0.87
N ARG A 542 -11.96 4.10 -1.35
CA ARG A 542 -10.58 4.18 -0.90
C ARG A 542 -9.76 5.08 -1.82
N ASP A 543 -8.44 4.87 -1.86
CA ASP A 543 -7.52 5.75 -2.57
C ASP A 543 -7.66 5.62 -4.10
N VAL A 544 -7.28 6.66 -4.82
CA VAL A 544 -7.17 6.72 -6.28
C VAL A 544 -8.50 6.52 -7.02
N LEU A 545 -9.63 6.79 -6.35
CA LEU A 545 -10.95 6.75 -6.99
C LEU A 545 -10.98 7.62 -8.25
N ALA A 546 -11.49 7.06 -9.35
CA ALA A 546 -11.69 7.76 -10.62
C ALA A 546 -10.38 8.30 -11.25
N GLN A 547 -9.28 7.54 -11.12
CA GLN A 547 -8.04 7.81 -11.84
C GLN A 547 -8.31 7.82 -13.35
N THR A 548 -7.77 8.81 -14.05
CA THR A 548 -7.88 8.91 -15.53
C THR A 548 -9.32 8.81 -16.07
N PHE A 549 -10.31 9.11 -15.24
CA PHE A 549 -11.73 9.04 -15.56
C PHE A 549 -12.07 9.99 -16.72
N GLN A 550 -12.70 9.49 -17.77
CA GLN A 550 -12.86 10.19 -19.03
C GLN A 550 -14.31 10.56 -19.38
N ASN A 551 -15.28 9.78 -18.89
CA ASN A 551 -16.70 10.04 -19.14
C ASN A 551 -17.59 9.21 -18.22
N GLY A 552 -18.80 9.68 -17.94
CA GLY A 552 -19.80 9.03 -17.10
C GLY A 552 -20.01 9.73 -15.77
N LYS A 553 -20.62 9.01 -14.83
CA LYS A 553 -21.02 9.57 -13.53
C LYS A 553 -20.62 8.65 -12.39
N VAL A 554 -19.94 9.18 -11.39
CA VAL A 554 -19.57 8.44 -10.16
C VAL A 554 -20.10 9.19 -8.95
N PHE A 555 -20.84 8.49 -8.10
CA PHE A 555 -21.44 9.02 -6.87
C PHE A 555 -20.97 8.20 -5.67
N VAL A 556 -20.39 8.84 -4.69
CA VAL A 556 -20.00 8.25 -3.41
C VAL A 556 -20.83 8.91 -2.31
N ARG A 557 -21.59 8.11 -1.55
CA ARG A 557 -22.38 8.65 -0.43
C ARG A 557 -21.50 9.05 0.75
N GLY A 558 -20.47 8.26 1.03
CA GLY A 558 -19.56 8.43 2.14
C GLY A 558 -18.30 9.23 1.78
N ASN A 559 -17.20 8.88 2.41
CA ASN A 559 -15.90 9.49 2.24
C ASN A 559 -15.11 8.87 1.08
N ALA A 560 -14.08 9.58 0.62
CA ALA A 560 -13.12 9.04 -0.33
C ALA A 560 -11.68 9.31 0.17
N GLY A 561 -10.73 8.47 -0.28
CA GLY A 561 -9.36 8.51 0.17
C GLY A 561 -8.50 9.56 -0.54
N ASN A 562 -7.22 9.23 -0.74
CA ASN A 562 -6.24 10.10 -1.39
C ASN A 562 -6.32 10.03 -2.91
N ARG A 563 -5.86 11.09 -3.60
CA ARG A 563 -5.72 11.15 -5.07
C ARG A 563 -7.01 10.89 -5.83
N VAL A 564 -8.13 11.30 -5.28
CA VAL A 564 -9.44 11.20 -5.93
C VAL A 564 -9.44 12.06 -7.20
N GLY A 565 -9.82 11.47 -8.34
CA GLY A 565 -9.87 12.17 -9.63
C GLY A 565 -8.50 12.53 -10.22
N ILE A 566 -7.42 11.85 -9.79
CA ILE A 566 -6.09 12.06 -10.35
C ILE A 566 -6.10 11.81 -11.87
N GLN A 567 -5.50 12.75 -12.63
CA GLN A 567 -5.45 12.72 -14.10
C GLN A 567 -6.83 12.61 -14.78
N MET A 568 -7.92 12.94 -14.08
CA MET A 568 -9.26 13.01 -14.65
C MET A 568 -9.27 13.99 -15.83
N ARG A 569 -9.93 13.62 -16.93
CA ARG A 569 -9.89 14.43 -18.15
C ARG A 569 -11.19 14.40 -18.92
N GLU A 570 -11.48 15.48 -19.64
CA GLU A 570 -12.59 15.54 -20.61
C GLU A 570 -12.06 15.57 -22.04
N TYR A 571 -12.87 15.11 -22.98
CA TYR A 571 -12.54 15.15 -24.39
C TYR A 571 -13.80 15.39 -25.24
N ARG A 572 -13.86 16.50 -25.94
CA ARG A 572 -15.00 16.96 -26.74
C ARG A 572 -16.27 17.07 -25.86
N ASP A 573 -17.32 16.30 -26.19
CA ASP A 573 -18.61 16.22 -25.50
C ASP A 573 -18.60 15.24 -24.31
N ARG A 574 -17.51 14.50 -24.10
CA ARG A 574 -17.35 13.55 -23.01
C ARG A 574 -16.81 14.25 -21.78
N ARG A 575 -17.66 14.38 -20.78
CA ARG A 575 -17.32 15.04 -19.52
C ARG A 575 -17.62 14.12 -18.33
N PRO A 576 -16.61 13.74 -17.54
CA PRO A 576 -16.81 12.96 -16.33
C PRO A 576 -17.34 13.82 -15.18
N TYR A 577 -18.22 13.24 -14.37
CA TYR A 577 -18.79 13.84 -13.17
C TYR A 577 -18.55 12.93 -11.97
N LEU A 578 -17.92 13.46 -10.93
CA LEU A 578 -17.63 12.79 -9.69
C LEU A 578 -18.20 13.57 -8.51
N VAL A 579 -19.06 12.94 -7.72
CA VAL A 579 -19.70 13.57 -6.55
C VAL A 579 -19.38 12.76 -5.30
N ILE A 580 -18.81 13.40 -4.30
CA ILE A 580 -18.46 12.80 -3.01
C ILE A 580 -19.35 13.43 -1.94
N GLY A 581 -20.13 12.61 -1.23
CA GLY A 581 -21.04 13.06 -0.18
C GLY A 581 -20.33 13.49 1.11
N GLY A 582 -19.27 12.77 1.49
CA GLY A 582 -18.45 13.05 2.66
C GLY A 582 -17.23 13.90 2.37
N ILE A 583 -16.11 13.54 2.99
CA ILE A 583 -14.80 14.21 2.88
C ILE A 583 -13.87 13.47 1.93
N VAL A 584 -12.82 14.16 1.47
CA VAL A 584 -11.75 13.61 0.64
C VAL A 584 -10.41 13.89 1.31
N ASP A 585 -9.48 12.95 1.22
CA ASP A 585 -8.13 13.11 1.75
C ASP A 585 -7.22 13.94 0.82
N ASP A 586 -5.91 13.78 0.86
CA ASP A 586 -4.94 14.62 0.16
C ASP A 586 -4.92 14.37 -1.37
N TYR A 587 -4.44 15.35 -2.15
CA TYR A 587 -4.24 15.30 -3.60
C TYR A 587 -5.53 15.16 -4.43
N LEU A 588 -6.66 15.71 -3.97
CA LEU A 588 -7.90 15.76 -4.77
C LEU A 588 -7.65 16.47 -6.11
N GLY A 589 -7.96 15.82 -7.22
CA GLY A 589 -7.82 16.39 -8.57
C GLY A 589 -6.37 16.62 -9.02
N GLU A 590 -5.41 15.86 -8.50
CA GLU A 590 -4.01 15.93 -8.91
C GLU A 590 -3.88 15.67 -10.42
N TYR A 591 -3.19 16.58 -11.14
CA TYR A 591 -3.04 16.57 -12.62
C TYR A 591 -4.37 16.47 -13.40
N MET A 592 -5.47 16.99 -12.85
CA MET A 592 -6.76 17.02 -13.53
C MET A 592 -6.69 17.89 -14.78
N ALA A 593 -7.21 17.39 -15.90
CA ALA A 593 -7.21 18.08 -17.20
C ALA A 593 -8.64 18.30 -17.76
N GLY A 594 -9.68 17.97 -16.99
CA GLY A 594 -11.08 18.19 -17.40
C GLY A 594 -12.06 17.46 -16.49
N GLY A 595 -13.35 17.74 -16.67
CA GLY A 595 -14.44 17.17 -15.89
C GLY A 595 -14.83 17.98 -14.67
N VAL A 596 -15.72 17.42 -13.85
CA VAL A 596 -16.29 18.08 -12.66
C VAL A 596 -16.19 17.18 -11.47
N ILE A 597 -15.60 17.67 -10.39
CA ILE A 597 -15.62 17.03 -9.07
C ILE A 597 -16.41 17.90 -8.10
N MET A 598 -17.27 17.28 -7.28
CA MET A 598 -18.02 17.95 -6.21
C MET A 598 -17.78 17.24 -4.89
N VAL A 599 -17.38 17.97 -3.86
CA VAL A 599 -17.23 17.48 -2.48
C VAL A 599 -18.20 18.18 -1.58
N LEU A 600 -19.15 17.42 -1.02
CA LEU A 600 -20.28 17.99 -0.26
C LEU A 600 -19.97 18.14 1.23
N GLY A 601 -19.04 17.37 1.80
CA GLY A 601 -18.66 17.44 3.21
C GLY A 601 -19.82 17.28 4.18
N ARG A 602 -20.80 16.42 3.87
CA ARG A 602 -22.02 16.27 4.67
C ARG A 602 -21.69 15.81 6.08
N GLY A 603 -22.25 16.52 7.07
CA GLY A 603 -22.04 16.22 8.48
C GLY A 603 -20.65 16.59 9.04
N PHE A 604 -19.73 17.06 8.22
CA PHE A 604 -18.42 17.50 8.65
C PHE A 604 -18.39 19.01 8.91
N LYS A 605 -17.84 19.41 10.05
CA LYS A 605 -17.78 20.83 10.46
C LYS A 605 -16.51 21.56 10.03
N GLY A 606 -15.48 20.80 9.62
CA GLY A 606 -14.20 21.32 9.14
C GLY A 606 -14.14 21.48 7.63
N GLU A 607 -12.95 21.64 7.11
CA GLU A 607 -12.68 21.68 5.67
C GLU A 607 -12.79 20.26 5.08
N PRO A 608 -13.69 19.98 4.14
CA PRO A 608 -14.00 18.62 3.70
C PRO A 608 -12.96 18.01 2.76
N VAL A 609 -11.80 18.65 2.61
CA VAL A 609 -10.71 18.19 1.77
C VAL A 609 -9.38 18.21 2.53
N GLY A 610 -8.49 17.31 2.17
CA GLY A 610 -7.11 17.28 2.64
C GLY A 610 -6.25 18.36 1.97
N ASN A 611 -5.00 18.05 1.72
CA ASN A 611 -3.99 18.96 1.23
C ASN A 611 -3.69 18.74 -0.25
N PHE A 612 -2.96 19.67 -0.85
CA PHE A 612 -2.48 19.55 -2.22
C PHE A 612 -3.61 19.44 -3.27
N VAL A 613 -4.76 20.05 -2.98
CA VAL A 613 -5.94 20.04 -3.87
C VAL A 613 -5.56 20.67 -5.22
N GLY A 614 -5.84 19.98 -6.30
CA GLY A 614 -5.59 20.44 -7.66
C GLY A 614 -4.12 20.60 -8.03
N THR A 615 -3.19 19.93 -7.36
CA THR A 615 -1.77 19.96 -7.73
C THR A 615 -1.56 19.63 -9.20
N GLY A 616 -0.93 20.53 -9.94
CA GLY A 616 -0.69 20.34 -11.39
C GLY A 616 -1.95 20.30 -12.26
N MET A 617 -3.09 20.74 -11.75
CA MET A 617 -4.35 20.83 -12.51
C MET A 617 -4.22 21.81 -13.67
N VAL A 618 -4.60 21.38 -14.87
CA VAL A 618 -4.56 22.19 -16.10
C VAL A 618 -5.95 22.42 -16.70
N GLY A 619 -6.99 21.77 -16.19
CA GLY A 619 -8.37 21.92 -16.66
C GLY A 619 -9.38 21.24 -15.73
N GLY A 620 -10.68 21.45 -15.99
CA GLY A 620 -11.77 20.96 -15.17
C GLY A 620 -12.18 21.89 -14.04
N ARG A 621 -13.10 21.43 -13.19
CA ARG A 621 -13.62 22.19 -12.05
C ARG A 621 -13.80 21.33 -10.82
N ILE A 622 -13.39 21.86 -9.66
CA ILE A 622 -13.59 21.22 -8.37
C ILE A 622 -14.46 22.14 -7.52
N TYR A 623 -15.64 21.69 -7.18
CA TYR A 623 -16.57 22.39 -6.29
C TYR A 623 -16.48 21.77 -4.89
N ILE A 624 -16.22 22.59 -3.88
CA ILE A 624 -16.10 22.15 -2.49
C ILE A 624 -17.08 22.98 -1.65
N ARG A 625 -17.96 22.30 -0.93
CA ARG A 625 -18.89 22.98 -0.02
C ARG A 625 -18.12 23.54 1.19
N GLY A 626 -18.32 24.82 1.45
CA GLY A 626 -17.66 25.55 2.54
C GLY A 626 -16.36 26.22 2.10
N ARG A 627 -15.69 26.85 3.05
CA ARG A 627 -14.40 27.52 2.82
C ARG A 627 -13.26 26.51 2.93
N VAL A 628 -12.28 26.64 2.05
CA VAL A 628 -11.05 25.85 2.05
C VAL A 628 -9.88 26.82 2.17
N SER A 629 -8.97 26.53 3.09
CA SER A 629 -7.74 27.31 3.26
C SER A 629 -6.91 27.28 1.97
N THR A 630 -6.43 28.42 1.54
CA THR A 630 -5.55 28.53 0.37
C THR A 630 -4.25 27.74 0.54
N SER A 631 -3.80 27.51 1.77
CA SER A 631 -2.64 26.67 2.08
C SER A 631 -2.80 25.20 1.69
N LYS A 632 -4.04 24.75 1.46
CA LYS A 632 -4.35 23.39 0.98
C LYS A 632 -4.34 23.24 -0.55
N LEU A 633 -4.22 24.34 -1.28
CA LEU A 633 -4.29 24.35 -2.74
C LEU A 633 -2.92 24.09 -3.36
N GLY A 634 -2.83 23.11 -4.22
CA GLY A 634 -1.62 22.77 -4.97
C GLY A 634 -0.41 22.44 -4.12
N LEU A 635 0.73 22.30 -4.75
CA LEU A 635 2.01 22.14 -4.07
C LEU A 635 2.57 23.52 -3.73
N GLN A 636 2.47 23.90 -2.46
CA GLN A 636 2.98 25.19 -1.98
C GLN A 636 4.50 25.17 -1.90
N PRO A 637 5.19 26.29 -2.19
CA PRO A 637 6.62 26.39 -1.98
C PRO A 637 6.95 26.22 -0.50
N ASN A 638 8.02 25.51 -0.20
CA ASN A 638 8.49 25.41 1.18
C ASN A 638 9.07 26.74 1.67
N LYS A 639 9.23 26.89 3.00
CA LYS A 639 9.71 28.15 3.60
C LYS A 639 11.04 28.62 3.03
N VAL A 640 11.97 27.72 2.75
CA VAL A 640 13.30 28.07 2.21
C VAL A 640 13.17 28.62 0.79
N GLU A 641 12.36 27.99 -0.05
CA GLU A 641 12.08 28.45 -1.41
C GLU A 641 11.39 29.82 -1.41
N LEU A 642 10.39 29.98 -0.55
CA LEU A 642 9.66 31.24 -0.44
C LEU A 642 10.57 32.39 0.05
N VAL A 643 11.41 32.14 1.07
CA VAL A 643 12.38 33.13 1.55
C VAL A 643 13.41 33.47 0.46
N ARG A 644 13.89 32.49 -0.32
CA ARG A 644 14.78 32.76 -1.46
C ARG A 644 14.10 33.63 -2.52
N PHE A 645 12.83 33.34 -2.80
CA PHE A 645 12.06 34.17 -3.74
C PHE A 645 11.86 35.60 -3.21
N LEU A 646 11.48 35.77 -1.95
CA LEU A 646 11.34 37.08 -1.33
C LEU A 646 12.67 37.86 -1.32
N LYS A 647 13.80 37.19 -1.06
CA LYS A 647 15.15 37.81 -1.17
C LYS A 647 15.44 38.29 -2.61
N ALA A 648 15.03 37.50 -3.61
CA ALA A 648 15.20 37.95 -4.98
C ALA A 648 14.35 39.18 -5.29
N LEU A 649 13.09 39.23 -4.81
CA LEU A 649 12.24 40.42 -4.95
C LEU A 649 12.83 41.65 -4.26
N LEU A 650 13.45 41.47 -3.08
CA LEU A 650 14.13 42.53 -2.37
C LEU A 650 15.34 43.05 -3.16
N LEU A 651 16.18 42.16 -3.68
CA LEU A 651 17.36 42.53 -4.48
C LEU A 651 16.99 43.29 -5.77
N GLU A 652 15.85 42.91 -6.37
CA GLU A 652 15.32 43.61 -7.56
C GLU A 652 14.53 44.89 -7.21
N GLY A 653 14.46 45.26 -5.94
CA GLY A 653 13.76 46.47 -5.48
C GLY A 653 12.23 46.40 -5.61
N MET A 654 11.66 45.20 -5.78
CA MET A 654 10.23 45.01 -5.92
C MET A 654 9.49 44.98 -4.58
N ILE A 655 10.20 44.75 -3.49
CA ILE A 655 9.71 44.87 -2.09
C ILE A 655 10.76 45.61 -1.25
N THR A 656 10.31 46.19 -0.13
CA THR A 656 11.19 46.86 0.81
C THR A 656 11.78 45.89 1.84
N ASN A 657 12.82 46.31 2.59
CA ASN A 657 13.35 45.53 3.70
C ASN A 657 12.29 45.25 4.78
N GLU A 658 11.43 46.24 5.09
CA GLU A 658 10.34 46.09 6.05
C GLU A 658 9.33 45.01 5.56
N GLN A 659 8.94 45.06 4.30
CA GLN A 659 8.08 44.04 3.70
C GLN A 659 8.75 42.65 3.70
N PHE A 660 10.03 42.55 3.42
CA PHE A 660 10.74 41.26 3.51
C PHE A 660 10.74 40.71 4.93
N GLU A 661 11.05 41.52 5.95
CA GLU A 661 11.07 41.12 7.36
C GLU A 661 9.66 40.68 7.84
N GLU A 662 8.59 41.35 7.35
CA GLU A 662 7.21 40.97 7.63
C GLU A 662 6.81 39.65 6.99
N LEU A 663 7.27 39.39 5.76
CA LEU A 663 6.83 38.28 4.93
C LEU A 663 7.66 36.99 5.09
N LYS A 664 8.94 37.08 5.50
CA LYS A 664 9.85 35.93 5.53
C LYS A 664 9.40 34.75 6.39
N ASP A 665 8.54 35.02 7.38
CA ASP A 665 8.01 34.00 8.29
C ASP A 665 6.59 33.55 7.96
N LYS A 666 5.98 34.12 6.93
CA LYS A 666 4.64 33.83 6.46
C LYS A 666 4.59 32.63 5.51
N ASP A 667 3.44 32.00 5.40
CA ASP A 667 3.19 30.99 4.37
C ASP A 667 2.91 31.64 3.00
N TYR A 668 2.87 30.82 1.95
CA TYR A 668 2.66 31.31 0.58
C TYR A 668 1.36 32.11 0.43
N ALA A 669 0.27 31.65 1.04
CA ALA A 669 -1.03 32.31 0.93
C ALA A 669 -1.00 33.70 1.57
N GLU A 670 -0.45 33.81 2.78
CA GLU A 670 -0.29 35.08 3.49
C GLU A 670 0.64 36.06 2.73
N VAL A 671 1.71 35.52 2.11
CA VAL A 671 2.61 36.30 1.24
C VAL A 671 1.85 36.83 0.03
N MET A 672 1.07 35.97 -0.64
CA MET A 672 0.30 36.37 -1.80
C MET A 672 -0.77 37.42 -1.51
N ASP A 673 -1.38 37.37 -0.34
CA ASP A 673 -2.37 38.37 0.07
C ASP A 673 -1.77 39.77 0.27
N ARG A 674 -0.50 39.83 0.70
CA ARG A 674 0.20 41.07 1.04
C ARG A 674 1.12 41.63 -0.04
N LEU A 675 1.50 40.79 -1.03
CA LEU A 675 2.25 41.27 -2.19
C LEU A 675 1.32 42.09 -3.11
N GLU A 676 1.88 43.15 -3.68
CA GLU A 676 1.21 44.03 -4.62
C GLU A 676 2.00 44.25 -5.91
N GLY A 677 1.40 44.89 -6.90
CA GLY A 677 2.06 45.34 -8.14
C GLY A 677 2.77 44.23 -8.92
N GLU A 678 3.97 44.52 -9.39
CA GLU A 678 4.79 43.59 -10.20
C GLU A 678 5.30 42.41 -9.40
N ALA A 679 5.59 42.57 -8.09
CA ALA A 679 6.00 41.49 -7.21
C ALA A 679 4.91 40.40 -7.14
N LYS A 680 3.64 40.81 -6.98
CA LYS A 680 2.50 39.86 -6.98
C LYS A 680 2.31 39.17 -8.31
N LYS A 681 2.46 39.92 -9.43
CA LYS A 681 2.37 39.35 -10.78
C LYS A 681 3.47 38.29 -11.02
N LEU A 682 4.71 38.58 -10.59
CA LEU A 682 5.82 37.64 -10.72
C LEU A 682 5.61 36.39 -9.88
N ALA A 683 5.14 36.53 -8.63
CA ALA A 683 4.80 35.41 -7.77
C ALA A 683 3.70 34.53 -8.40
N ARG A 684 2.64 35.12 -8.94
CA ARG A 684 1.59 34.39 -9.66
C ARG A 684 2.13 33.63 -10.85
N ARG A 685 2.93 34.29 -11.68
CA ARG A 685 3.55 33.67 -12.85
C ARG A 685 4.43 32.47 -12.46
N MET A 686 5.18 32.62 -11.36
CA MET A 686 6.10 31.57 -10.91
C MET A 686 5.33 30.37 -10.28
N TYR A 687 4.39 30.63 -9.40
CA TYR A 687 3.76 29.59 -8.59
C TYR A 687 2.41 29.12 -9.15
N GLU A 688 1.56 30.00 -9.64
CA GLU A 688 0.27 29.63 -10.21
C GLU A 688 0.40 29.10 -11.65
N GLU A 689 1.20 29.75 -12.51
CA GLU A 689 1.29 29.36 -13.91
C GLU A 689 2.36 28.29 -14.19
N LYS A 690 3.54 28.36 -13.54
CA LYS A 690 4.63 27.40 -13.79
C LYS A 690 4.57 26.19 -12.85
N VAL A 691 4.28 26.38 -11.57
CA VAL A 691 4.19 25.30 -10.58
C VAL A 691 2.78 24.69 -10.55
N GLY A 692 1.76 25.44 -11.00
CA GLY A 692 0.39 24.94 -11.17
C GLY A 692 -0.40 24.93 -9.85
N ILE A 693 -0.24 25.94 -9.00
CA ILE A 693 -1.15 26.17 -7.87
C ILE A 693 -2.51 26.60 -8.43
N PRO A 694 -3.60 25.87 -8.18
CA PRO A 694 -4.89 26.17 -8.75
C PRO A 694 -5.47 27.49 -8.23
N LYS A 695 -6.24 28.18 -9.07
CA LYS A 695 -7.01 29.34 -8.66
C LYS A 695 -8.28 28.88 -7.94
N ALA A 696 -8.61 29.49 -6.82
CA ALA A 696 -9.84 29.25 -6.09
C ALA A 696 -10.62 30.55 -5.91
N GLU A 697 -11.94 30.44 -6.04
CA GLU A 697 -12.88 31.53 -5.79
C GLU A 697 -13.92 31.02 -4.80
N TYR A 698 -14.24 31.85 -3.79
CA TYR A 698 -15.35 31.60 -2.89
C TYR A 698 -16.54 32.44 -3.33
N ARG A 699 -17.71 31.81 -3.46
CA ARG A 699 -18.99 32.49 -3.66
C ARG A 699 -20.09 31.82 -2.84
N GLU A 700 -21.01 32.60 -2.38
CA GLU A 700 -22.25 32.09 -1.82
C GLU A 700 -23.20 31.66 -2.95
N LEU A 701 -23.84 30.51 -2.79
CA LEU A 701 -24.87 30.07 -3.71
C LEU A 701 -26.15 30.88 -3.44
N THR A 702 -26.83 31.27 -4.49
CA THR A 702 -28.18 31.87 -4.40
C THR A 702 -29.19 30.80 -4.04
N GLU A 703 -30.38 31.19 -3.53
CA GLU A 703 -31.47 30.27 -3.22
C GLU A 703 -31.92 29.45 -4.44
N GLU A 704 -31.81 30.01 -5.64
CA GLU A 704 -32.15 29.33 -6.91
C GLU A 704 -31.09 28.28 -7.32
N GLU A 705 -29.84 28.42 -6.87
CA GLU A 705 -28.75 27.47 -7.14
C GLU A 705 -28.71 26.32 -6.11
N PHE A 706 -29.46 26.43 -5.04
CA PHE A 706 -29.58 25.44 -3.98
C PHE A 706 -30.69 24.44 -4.26
#